data_97738f1c5c1ae89ef2fffe525a66a101
#
_entry.id   97738f1c5c1ae89ef2fffe525a66a101
#
_cell.length_a   1.000
_cell.length_b   1.000
_cell.length_c   1.000
_cell.angle_alpha   90.00
_cell.angle_beta   90.00
_cell.angle_gamma   90.00
#
_symmetry.space_group_name_H-M   'P 1'
#
loop_
_entity.id
_entity.type
_entity.pdbx_description
1 polymer ?
#
loop_
_entity_poly.entity_id
_entity_poly.type
_entity_poly.pdbx_seq_one_letter_code
_entity_poly.pdbx_strand_id
1 'polypeptide(L)'
;MLGGHLLHGGDYNPEQWLDCPEILEEDIRLMKEAGVNCVTLGVFSWAVLEPEEGAYDFDWLEEIIDNLGKADIQVILATPSGAMPHWLTQKYPEVMQVRADGQRNLPGKRHNFCYTSPLMRAKIKTLDEALSERFGRKENVILWHLSNELAGNFSDGACHCELCQSAFREWLKEKYGTLEELNQAWWGRFWSHVYTDWEQIHSPAPHGETTVTGLELDWRRFVTEQLSDFCGMERRAVAKYSDLPATTNFMDTFKNIDYNRLQKELDIISWDNYPFWHKEKDEVPVAVQAAFNHSMMRSMRKQPFLLMESAPSVINWRENNPVKRPGMHMLSSMQAVAHGSDSVQYFQWRKGRGSYEKFHGAVLDHKNGSNTRTFRDVAEVGKRLPKLDRLLDGTVNHPKAAILFDWANWWAVEDITGPRLDLDYPACVLSHYRAFWEKGIEADIVDMDADLSSYQLVSAPLNYMYKAGWAEKVKMFVENGGIFVTTYFSGMADETDLCFTGHHPLEDVLGVIQEEIDAPSEEFENQFAYAGQEYRAQRMCEIDHAKEGTEVLSVYERDFYAGCPVVTRNRFGKGEAYYLAAESDLAFLRAFYGDVFERAGLKNALDTELPCGVTVTERICADQAPADGDAETEKHKGVVFVMNFKNAPVCVDGIGRWTDAESGTVYERKLELGAFQCAVLERQAD
;
A
#
# COMPACT_ATOMS: atom_id res chain seq x y z
N MET A 1 1.61 -20.52 3.21
CA MET A 1 0.18 -20.18 2.90
C MET A 1 -0.71 -20.46 4.09
N LEU A 2 -1.60 -19.55 4.43
CA LEU A 2 -2.61 -19.74 5.45
C LEU A 2 -3.61 -20.83 4.99
N GLY A 3 -3.95 -21.79 5.86
CA GLY A 3 -4.84 -22.91 5.47
C GLY A 3 -4.30 -23.90 4.45
N GLY A 4 -3.03 -23.77 4.02
CA GLY A 4 -2.36 -24.71 3.11
C GLY A 4 -2.66 -24.54 1.62
N HIS A 5 -3.43 -23.50 1.24
CA HIS A 5 -3.84 -23.21 -0.12
C HIS A 5 -3.84 -21.70 -0.39
N LEU A 6 -3.80 -21.32 -1.67
CA LEU A 6 -4.17 -19.97 -2.07
C LEU A 6 -5.66 -19.76 -1.77
N LEU A 7 -5.98 -18.71 -0.99
CA LEU A 7 -7.36 -18.43 -0.62
C LEU A 7 -8.12 -17.79 -1.79
N HIS A 8 -9.36 -18.25 -2.02
CA HIS A 8 -10.24 -17.75 -3.06
C HIS A 8 -11.66 -17.60 -2.53
N GLY A 9 -12.24 -16.42 -2.67
CA GLY A 9 -13.61 -16.13 -2.22
C GLY A 9 -13.83 -14.66 -1.97
N GLY A 10 -14.23 -14.25 -0.78
CA GLY A 10 -14.44 -12.84 -0.45
C GLY A 10 -15.50 -12.63 0.61
N ASP A 11 -15.94 -11.38 0.74
CA ASP A 11 -16.93 -10.98 1.71
C ASP A 11 -18.25 -11.66 1.46
N TYR A 12 -18.74 -12.35 2.48
CA TYR A 12 -20.02 -12.97 2.51
C TYR A 12 -20.86 -12.35 3.62
N ASN A 13 -21.99 -11.72 3.23
CA ASN A 13 -22.87 -10.97 4.11
C ASN A 13 -24.23 -11.70 4.27
N PRO A 14 -24.28 -12.91 4.88
CA PRO A 14 -25.50 -13.71 5.00
C PRO A 14 -26.55 -13.06 5.90
N GLU A 15 -26.17 -12.14 6.79
CA GLU A 15 -27.09 -11.38 7.64
C GLU A 15 -28.12 -10.58 6.84
N GLN A 16 -27.84 -10.26 5.58
CA GLN A 16 -28.78 -9.60 4.67
C GLN A 16 -29.86 -10.56 4.13
N TRP A 17 -29.74 -11.87 4.36
CA TRP A 17 -30.55 -12.93 3.73
C TRP A 17 -31.08 -13.97 4.72
N LEU A 18 -31.03 -13.69 6.03
CA LEU A 18 -31.47 -14.64 7.07
C LEU A 18 -32.93 -15.06 6.94
N ASP A 19 -33.78 -14.17 6.37
CA ASP A 19 -35.19 -14.46 6.08
C ASP A 19 -35.39 -15.32 4.80
N CYS A 20 -34.32 -15.71 4.10
CA CYS A 20 -34.33 -16.42 2.82
C CYS A 20 -33.38 -17.63 2.87
N PRO A 21 -33.69 -18.69 3.61
CA PRO A 21 -32.77 -19.83 3.81
C PRO A 21 -32.39 -20.54 2.50
N GLU A 22 -33.26 -20.52 1.50
CA GLU A 22 -32.98 -21.07 0.17
C GLU A 22 -31.84 -20.35 -0.57
N ILE A 23 -31.63 -19.05 -0.25
CA ILE A 23 -30.50 -18.27 -0.79
C ILE A 23 -29.21 -18.70 -0.12
N LEU A 24 -29.21 -18.92 1.19
CA LEU A 24 -28.03 -19.35 1.92
C LEU A 24 -27.54 -20.73 1.47
N GLU A 25 -28.46 -21.66 1.20
CA GLU A 25 -28.16 -22.98 0.63
C GLU A 25 -27.60 -22.85 -0.81
N GLU A 26 -28.23 -22.01 -1.62
CA GLU A 26 -27.78 -21.74 -2.98
C GLU A 26 -26.37 -21.14 -2.99
N ASP A 27 -26.08 -20.21 -2.10
CA ASP A 27 -24.78 -19.54 -2.02
C ASP A 27 -23.65 -20.54 -1.78
N ILE A 28 -23.79 -21.44 -0.81
CA ILE A 28 -22.77 -22.47 -0.54
C ILE A 28 -22.57 -23.38 -1.76
N ARG A 29 -23.65 -23.78 -2.42
CA ARG A 29 -23.56 -24.59 -3.62
C ARG A 29 -22.80 -23.88 -4.74
N LEU A 30 -23.10 -22.60 -4.97
CA LEU A 30 -22.45 -21.79 -6.00
C LEU A 30 -21.00 -21.42 -5.64
N MET A 31 -20.69 -21.25 -4.36
CA MET A 31 -19.30 -21.07 -3.88
C MET A 31 -18.44 -22.28 -4.29
N LYS A 32 -18.94 -23.49 -4.07
CA LYS A 32 -18.24 -24.71 -4.50
C LYS A 32 -18.07 -24.78 -6.02
N GLU A 33 -19.10 -24.40 -6.79
CA GLU A 33 -19.03 -24.33 -8.26
C GLU A 33 -17.99 -23.33 -8.75
N ALA A 34 -17.85 -22.19 -8.05
CA ALA A 34 -16.86 -21.15 -8.36
C ALA A 34 -15.44 -21.48 -7.83
N GLY A 35 -15.25 -22.59 -7.11
CA GLY A 35 -13.96 -22.92 -6.50
C GLY A 35 -13.60 -22.03 -5.32
N VAL A 36 -14.59 -21.50 -4.59
CA VAL A 36 -14.38 -20.75 -3.35
C VAL A 36 -13.99 -21.72 -2.25
N ASN A 37 -12.90 -21.38 -1.54
CA ASN A 37 -12.39 -22.15 -0.39
C ASN A 37 -12.31 -21.33 0.89
N CYS A 38 -12.57 -20.00 0.82
CA CYS A 38 -12.52 -19.10 1.98
C CYS A 38 -13.50 -17.95 1.81
N VAL A 39 -14.15 -17.51 2.89
CA VAL A 39 -15.00 -16.31 2.92
C VAL A 39 -14.72 -15.48 4.16
N THR A 40 -14.93 -14.15 4.07
CA THR A 40 -14.92 -13.24 5.21
C THR A 40 -16.34 -13.05 5.69
N LEU A 41 -16.57 -13.21 7.01
CA LEU A 41 -17.88 -13.14 7.64
C LEU A 41 -17.92 -12.07 8.73
N GLY A 42 -19.06 -11.42 8.87
CA GLY A 42 -19.41 -10.64 10.06
C GLY A 42 -18.92 -9.19 10.07
N VAL A 43 -18.30 -8.70 8.99
CA VAL A 43 -17.65 -7.37 8.92
C VAL A 43 -18.56 -6.24 9.38
N PHE A 44 -19.86 -6.26 9.02
CA PHE A 44 -20.82 -5.20 9.31
C PHE A 44 -22.02 -5.68 10.14
N SER A 45 -21.90 -6.82 10.82
CA SER A 45 -23.03 -7.52 11.42
C SER A 45 -23.37 -7.10 12.87
N TRP A 46 -22.74 -6.07 13.45
CA TRP A 46 -22.90 -5.73 14.86
C TRP A 46 -24.36 -5.64 15.31
N ALA A 47 -25.21 -4.92 14.56
CA ALA A 47 -26.62 -4.72 14.90
C ALA A 47 -27.45 -6.03 14.88
N VAL A 48 -27.01 -7.06 14.16
CA VAL A 48 -27.66 -8.38 14.13
C VAL A 48 -27.08 -9.29 15.21
N LEU A 49 -25.79 -9.17 15.50
CA LEU A 49 -25.10 -9.92 16.55
C LEU A 49 -25.47 -9.42 17.96
N GLU A 50 -25.79 -8.14 18.13
CA GLU A 50 -26.18 -7.50 19.37
C GLU A 50 -27.37 -6.54 19.09
N PRO A 51 -28.59 -7.05 18.90
CA PRO A 51 -29.77 -6.26 18.60
C PRO A 51 -30.18 -5.29 19.72
N GLU A 52 -29.85 -5.62 20.96
CA GLU A 52 -29.97 -4.77 22.15
C GLU A 52 -28.70 -4.88 22.99
N GLU A 53 -28.38 -3.86 23.73
CA GLU A 53 -27.17 -3.80 24.55
C GLU A 53 -27.01 -5.01 25.49
N GLY A 54 -25.96 -5.82 25.27
CA GLY A 54 -25.66 -7.00 26.04
C GLY A 54 -26.50 -8.23 25.70
N ALA A 55 -27.40 -8.14 24.73
CA ALA A 55 -28.21 -9.26 24.25
C ALA A 55 -27.61 -9.79 22.93
N TYR A 56 -26.78 -10.83 23.03
CA TYR A 56 -26.11 -11.41 21.86
C TYR A 56 -26.96 -12.48 21.20
N ASP A 57 -27.04 -12.44 19.86
CA ASP A 57 -27.60 -13.46 19.01
C ASP A 57 -26.50 -14.00 18.06
N PHE A 58 -25.84 -15.06 18.48
CA PHE A 58 -24.74 -15.69 17.72
C PHE A 58 -25.17 -16.97 17.00
N ASP A 59 -26.38 -17.48 17.23
CA ASP A 59 -26.78 -18.80 16.77
C ASP A 59 -26.86 -18.87 15.23
N TRP A 60 -27.34 -17.82 14.58
CA TRP A 60 -27.36 -17.74 13.13
C TRP A 60 -25.96 -17.76 12.52
N LEU A 61 -24.98 -17.05 13.14
CA LEU A 61 -23.59 -17.00 12.65
C LEU A 61 -22.93 -18.37 12.84
N GLU A 62 -23.19 -19.04 13.95
CA GLU A 62 -22.68 -20.39 14.21
C GLU A 62 -23.19 -21.38 13.15
N GLU A 63 -24.48 -21.34 12.82
CA GLU A 63 -25.07 -22.19 11.79
C GLU A 63 -24.40 -21.94 10.41
N ILE A 64 -24.16 -20.69 10.04
CA ILE A 64 -23.45 -20.34 8.79
C ILE A 64 -22.03 -20.89 8.81
N ILE A 65 -21.25 -20.66 9.86
CA ILE A 65 -19.87 -21.15 10.00
C ILE A 65 -19.85 -22.69 9.87
N ASP A 66 -20.75 -23.38 10.57
CA ASP A 66 -20.82 -24.85 10.55
C ASP A 66 -21.21 -25.40 9.16
N ASN A 67 -22.11 -24.72 8.46
CA ASN A 67 -22.51 -25.09 7.11
C ASN A 67 -21.39 -24.86 6.08
N LEU A 68 -20.62 -23.78 6.21
CA LEU A 68 -19.42 -23.54 5.43
C LEU A 68 -18.36 -24.61 5.69
N GLY A 69 -18.13 -24.99 6.96
CA GLY A 69 -17.19 -26.05 7.36
C GLY A 69 -17.57 -27.42 6.74
N LYS A 70 -18.88 -27.78 6.73
CA LYS A 70 -19.36 -29.00 6.04
C LYS A 70 -19.10 -28.98 4.53
N ALA A 71 -18.94 -27.78 3.96
CA ALA A 71 -18.63 -27.59 2.55
C ALA A 71 -17.14 -27.42 2.26
N ASP A 72 -16.26 -27.65 3.23
CA ASP A 72 -14.80 -27.41 3.16
C ASP A 72 -14.44 -25.95 2.79
N ILE A 73 -15.22 -24.98 3.29
CA ILE A 73 -14.97 -23.55 3.12
C ILE A 73 -14.46 -22.98 4.44
N GLN A 74 -13.29 -22.38 4.40
CA GLN A 74 -12.66 -21.71 5.55
C GLN A 74 -13.29 -20.33 5.78
N VAL A 75 -13.16 -19.82 6.98
CA VAL A 75 -13.74 -18.54 7.40
C VAL A 75 -12.65 -17.63 7.95
N ILE A 76 -12.64 -16.40 7.45
CA ILE A 76 -12.01 -15.25 8.08
C ILE A 76 -13.13 -14.55 8.87
N LEU A 77 -13.04 -14.52 10.19
CA LEU A 77 -14.10 -13.99 11.03
C LEU A 77 -13.78 -12.55 11.43
N ALA A 78 -14.70 -11.63 11.17
CA ALA A 78 -14.48 -10.22 11.45
C ALA A 78 -15.00 -9.81 12.83
N THR A 79 -14.35 -8.80 13.42
CA THR A 79 -14.91 -7.97 14.48
C THR A 79 -15.73 -6.85 13.81
N PRO A 80 -17.00 -6.64 14.18
CA PRO A 80 -17.91 -5.82 13.39
C PRO A 80 -17.88 -4.32 13.74
N SER A 81 -16.78 -3.84 14.32
CA SER A 81 -16.68 -2.47 14.84
C SER A 81 -16.76 -1.38 13.77
N GLY A 82 -16.54 -1.73 12.49
CA GLY A 82 -16.65 -0.80 11.36
C GLY A 82 -18.04 -0.18 11.20
N ALA A 83 -19.11 -0.85 11.65
CA ALA A 83 -20.50 -0.39 11.54
C ALA A 83 -21.27 -0.60 12.85
N MET A 84 -21.35 0.45 13.66
CA MET A 84 -22.01 0.41 14.96
C MET A 84 -23.56 0.43 14.88
N PRO A 85 -24.28 -0.22 15.82
CA PRO A 85 -25.72 -0.26 15.85
C PRO A 85 -26.33 1.07 16.30
N HIS A 86 -27.55 1.37 15.84
CA HIS A 86 -28.24 2.62 16.16
C HIS A 86 -28.65 2.75 17.64
N TRP A 87 -28.90 1.64 18.36
CA TRP A 87 -29.19 1.68 19.80
C TRP A 87 -28.02 2.27 20.59
N LEU A 88 -26.75 2.02 20.14
CA LEU A 88 -25.56 2.54 20.79
C LEU A 88 -25.49 4.07 20.70
N THR A 89 -25.69 4.62 19.51
CA THR A 89 -25.68 6.08 19.28
C THR A 89 -26.87 6.79 19.90
N GLN A 90 -28.02 6.13 20.01
CA GLN A 90 -29.18 6.66 20.71
C GLN A 90 -28.93 6.79 22.21
N LYS A 91 -28.30 5.77 22.79
CA LYS A 91 -28.04 5.70 24.24
C LYS A 91 -26.83 6.52 24.66
N TYR A 92 -25.82 6.59 23.80
CA TYR A 92 -24.50 7.18 24.04
C TYR A 92 -24.08 8.13 22.89
N PRO A 93 -24.77 9.24 22.66
CA PRO A 93 -24.48 10.13 21.53
C PRO A 93 -23.08 10.76 21.59
N GLU A 94 -22.44 10.77 22.76
CA GLU A 94 -21.08 11.27 22.97
C GLU A 94 -20.00 10.44 22.26
N VAL A 95 -20.29 9.19 21.87
CA VAL A 95 -19.34 8.34 21.13
C VAL A 95 -19.13 8.84 19.70
N MET A 96 -20.05 9.64 19.17
CA MET A 96 -19.97 10.14 17.81
C MET A 96 -18.77 11.07 17.62
N GLN A 97 -18.11 10.93 16.48
CA GLN A 97 -16.97 11.74 16.08
C GLN A 97 -17.32 13.23 16.04
N VAL A 98 -16.39 14.06 16.48
CA VAL A 98 -16.42 15.53 16.33
C VAL A 98 -15.44 15.91 15.23
N ARG A 99 -15.92 16.66 14.24
CA ARG A 99 -15.14 17.15 13.11
C ARG A 99 -14.24 18.31 13.50
N ALA A 100 -13.30 18.65 12.64
CA ALA A 100 -12.39 19.78 12.84
C ALA A 100 -13.11 21.13 13.03
N ASP A 101 -14.34 21.31 12.51
CA ASP A 101 -15.17 22.49 12.72
C ASP A 101 -15.90 22.50 14.08
N GLY A 102 -15.65 21.55 14.95
CA GLY A 102 -16.26 21.40 16.27
C GLY A 102 -17.66 20.78 16.28
N GLN A 103 -18.22 20.43 15.12
CA GLN A 103 -19.54 19.83 15.04
C GLN A 103 -19.47 18.32 15.27
N ARG A 104 -20.31 17.82 16.17
CA ARG A 104 -20.48 16.38 16.36
C ARG A 104 -21.29 15.79 15.22
N ASN A 105 -20.81 14.70 14.66
CA ASN A 105 -21.51 13.96 13.60
C ASN A 105 -22.84 13.39 14.10
N LEU A 106 -23.81 13.27 13.19
CA LEU A 106 -25.04 12.53 13.43
C LEU A 106 -24.83 11.03 13.21
N PRO A 107 -25.68 10.18 13.84
CA PRO A 107 -25.65 8.73 13.59
C PRO A 107 -25.79 8.37 12.13
N GLY A 108 -25.06 7.36 11.69
CA GLY A 108 -25.09 6.83 10.32
C GLY A 108 -23.70 6.68 9.73
N LYS A 109 -23.63 6.06 8.55
CA LYS A 109 -22.40 5.70 7.84
C LYS A 109 -21.56 4.66 8.61
N ARG A 110 -20.32 4.43 8.16
CA ARG A 110 -19.33 3.58 8.82
C ARG A 110 -18.27 4.44 9.50
N HIS A 111 -17.53 3.90 10.45
CA HIS A 111 -16.36 4.55 11.11
C HIS A 111 -16.66 5.94 11.69
N ASN A 112 -17.88 6.21 12.10
CA ASN A 112 -18.34 7.52 12.52
C ASN A 112 -18.38 7.67 14.05
N PHE A 113 -17.34 7.15 14.72
CA PHE A 113 -17.21 7.21 16.18
C PHE A 113 -15.79 7.66 16.58
N CYS A 114 -15.65 8.10 17.82
CA CYS A 114 -14.39 8.50 18.40
C CYS A 114 -13.57 7.27 18.83
N TYR A 115 -12.46 7.00 18.18
CA TYR A 115 -11.56 5.89 18.49
C TYR A 115 -10.88 6.02 19.87
N THR A 116 -10.85 7.23 20.45
CA THR A 116 -10.33 7.50 21.79
C THR A 116 -11.38 7.27 22.88
N SER A 117 -12.68 7.17 22.53
CA SER A 117 -13.77 7.00 23.51
C SER A 117 -13.60 5.74 24.36
N PRO A 118 -13.42 5.85 25.70
CA PRO A 118 -13.32 4.68 26.57
C PRO A 118 -14.59 3.82 26.55
N LEU A 119 -15.74 4.46 26.42
CA LEU A 119 -17.03 3.76 26.34
C LEU A 119 -17.12 2.92 25.07
N MET A 120 -16.79 3.51 23.91
CA MET A 120 -16.82 2.80 22.64
C MET A 120 -15.85 1.62 22.64
N ARG A 121 -14.63 1.84 23.09
CA ARG A 121 -13.61 0.78 23.24
C ARG A 121 -14.08 -0.35 24.19
N ALA A 122 -14.73 -0.03 25.30
CA ALA A 122 -15.25 -1.04 26.21
C ALA A 122 -16.36 -1.89 25.56
N LYS A 123 -17.25 -1.28 24.78
CA LYS A 123 -18.32 -2.00 24.06
C LYS A 123 -17.76 -2.95 23.01
N ILE A 124 -16.86 -2.45 22.17
CA ILE A 124 -16.19 -3.24 21.13
C ILE A 124 -15.43 -4.40 21.78
N LYS A 125 -14.59 -4.12 22.77
CA LYS A 125 -13.83 -5.16 23.48
C LYS A 125 -14.73 -6.25 24.04
N THR A 126 -15.87 -5.91 24.63
CA THR A 126 -16.80 -6.89 25.21
C THR A 126 -17.41 -7.78 24.12
N LEU A 127 -17.79 -7.22 22.98
CA LEU A 127 -18.32 -7.97 21.85
C LEU A 127 -17.24 -8.88 21.25
N ASP A 128 -16.03 -8.37 21.02
CA ASP A 128 -14.92 -9.13 20.44
C ASP A 128 -14.50 -10.31 21.34
N GLU A 129 -14.46 -10.10 22.67
CA GLU A 129 -14.22 -11.18 23.62
C GLU A 129 -15.32 -12.26 23.54
N ALA A 130 -16.60 -11.86 23.42
CA ALA A 130 -17.71 -12.79 23.30
C ALA A 130 -17.68 -13.57 21.97
N LEU A 131 -17.35 -12.90 20.86
CA LEU A 131 -17.15 -13.56 19.56
C LEU A 131 -15.99 -14.55 19.61
N SER A 132 -14.88 -14.15 20.22
CA SER A 132 -13.69 -15.01 20.34
C SER A 132 -13.96 -16.22 21.25
N GLU A 133 -14.69 -16.06 22.34
CA GLU A 133 -15.08 -17.16 23.22
C GLU A 133 -15.94 -18.20 22.49
N ARG A 134 -16.89 -17.76 21.65
CA ARG A 134 -17.81 -18.63 20.92
C ARG A 134 -17.15 -19.28 19.70
N PHE A 135 -16.38 -18.52 18.91
CA PHE A 135 -15.95 -18.94 17.58
C PHE A 135 -14.44 -19.16 17.42
N GLY A 136 -13.62 -18.63 18.31
CA GLY A 136 -12.16 -18.62 18.15
C GLY A 136 -11.47 -19.99 18.12
N ARG A 137 -12.22 -21.08 18.37
CA ARG A 137 -11.74 -22.48 18.31
C ARG A 137 -12.47 -23.34 17.28
N LYS A 138 -13.30 -22.76 16.41
CA LYS A 138 -13.93 -23.48 15.31
C LYS A 138 -12.85 -23.88 14.29
N GLU A 139 -12.84 -25.14 13.84
CA GLU A 139 -11.78 -25.70 13.00
C GLU A 139 -11.64 -25.00 11.65
N ASN A 140 -12.75 -24.51 11.11
CA ASN A 140 -12.76 -23.82 9.82
C ASN A 140 -12.60 -22.29 9.94
N VAL A 141 -12.48 -21.70 11.14
CA VAL A 141 -12.10 -20.31 11.34
C VAL A 141 -10.57 -20.25 11.39
N ILE A 142 -9.95 -19.50 10.47
CA ILE A 142 -8.50 -19.52 10.26
C ILE A 142 -7.80 -18.19 10.54
N LEU A 143 -8.56 -17.09 10.62
CA LEU A 143 -8.02 -15.74 10.74
C LEU A 143 -9.07 -14.81 11.34
N TRP A 144 -8.64 -13.84 12.15
CA TRP A 144 -9.45 -12.71 12.56
C TRP A 144 -9.24 -11.52 11.61
N HIS A 145 -10.35 -10.91 11.20
CA HIS A 145 -10.36 -9.64 10.50
C HIS A 145 -10.83 -8.54 11.44
N LEU A 146 -9.89 -7.68 11.88
CA LEU A 146 -10.17 -6.65 12.88
C LEU A 146 -10.78 -5.41 12.22
N SER A 147 -12.00 -5.03 12.62
CA SER A 147 -12.71 -3.89 12.05
C SER A 147 -12.84 -3.97 10.50
N ASN A 148 -12.64 -2.87 9.81
CA ASN A 148 -12.61 -2.77 8.35
C ASN A 148 -12.04 -1.41 7.93
N GLU A 149 -11.09 -1.34 7.00
CA GLU A 149 -10.59 -0.11 6.37
C GLU A 149 -10.44 1.07 7.35
N LEU A 150 -9.65 0.90 8.41
CA LEU A 150 -9.48 1.90 9.46
C LEU A 150 -9.07 3.27 8.86
N ALA A 151 -9.65 4.35 9.38
CA ALA A 151 -9.49 5.74 8.91
C ALA A 151 -10.09 6.04 7.54
N GLY A 152 -10.82 5.10 6.93
CA GLY A 152 -11.43 5.26 5.60
C GLY A 152 -12.95 5.51 5.62
N ASN A 153 -13.52 5.61 4.42
CA ASN A 153 -14.96 5.55 4.19
C ASN A 153 -15.82 6.58 4.95
N PHE A 154 -15.71 7.84 4.68
CA PHE A 154 -16.49 8.95 5.26
C PHE A 154 -15.90 9.57 6.53
N SER A 155 -14.79 9.05 7.03
CA SER A 155 -13.99 9.59 8.13
C SER A 155 -12.53 9.63 7.68
N ASP A 156 -11.78 10.58 8.20
CA ASP A 156 -10.33 10.61 8.10
C ASP A 156 -9.64 9.93 9.30
N GLY A 157 -10.45 9.28 10.18
CA GLY A 157 -10.00 8.69 11.42
C GLY A 157 -9.78 9.70 12.55
N ALA A 158 -9.74 10.99 12.25
CA ALA A 158 -9.52 12.05 13.21
C ALA A 158 -10.81 12.45 13.92
N CYS A 159 -10.74 12.62 15.25
CA CYS A 159 -11.81 13.16 16.06
C CYS A 159 -11.29 14.29 16.92
N HIS A 160 -11.92 15.44 16.87
CA HIS A 160 -11.50 16.67 17.54
C HIS A 160 -12.24 16.93 18.86
N CYS A 161 -12.84 15.89 19.48
CA CYS A 161 -13.54 16.04 20.76
C CYS A 161 -12.55 16.22 21.92
N GLU A 162 -13.05 16.64 23.08
CA GLU A 162 -12.23 16.90 24.27
C GLU A 162 -11.40 15.68 24.71
N LEU A 163 -11.88 14.46 24.49
CA LEU A 163 -11.09 13.25 24.78
C LEU A 163 -9.85 13.17 23.89
N CYS A 164 -10.02 13.45 22.60
CA CYS A 164 -8.91 13.46 21.65
C CYS A 164 -7.97 14.63 21.87
N GLN A 165 -8.49 15.84 22.22
CA GLN A 165 -7.65 16.99 22.59
C GLN A 165 -6.76 16.67 23.80
N SER A 166 -7.35 16.10 24.84
CA SER A 166 -6.61 15.68 26.05
C SER A 166 -5.57 14.60 25.73
N ALA A 167 -5.97 13.57 24.97
CA ALA A 167 -5.06 12.49 24.58
C ALA A 167 -3.90 12.99 23.71
N PHE A 168 -4.15 13.96 22.82
CA PHE A 168 -3.11 14.57 22.00
C PHE A 168 -2.10 15.34 22.86
N ARG A 169 -2.55 16.11 23.85
CA ARG A 169 -1.65 16.81 24.78
C ARG A 169 -0.80 15.84 25.58
N GLU A 170 -1.37 14.73 26.07
CA GLU A 170 -0.59 13.70 26.77
C GLU A 170 0.45 13.06 25.85
N TRP A 171 0.07 12.72 24.59
CA TRP A 171 0.99 12.21 23.58
C TRP A 171 2.15 13.19 23.31
N LEU A 172 1.85 14.49 23.21
CA LEU A 172 2.88 15.54 23.04
C LEU A 172 3.81 15.64 24.25
N LYS A 173 3.28 15.51 25.47
CA LYS A 173 4.09 15.48 26.70
C LYS A 173 5.03 14.28 26.73
N GLU A 174 4.57 13.12 26.28
CA GLU A 174 5.42 11.92 26.17
C GLU A 174 6.50 12.10 25.12
N LYS A 175 6.16 12.72 23.98
CA LYS A 175 7.10 12.93 22.88
C LYS A 175 8.17 13.97 23.19
N TYR A 176 7.79 15.12 23.74
CA TYR A 176 8.67 16.27 23.90
C TYR A 176 9.18 16.50 25.34
N GLY A 177 8.52 15.92 26.34
CA GLY A 177 8.89 16.13 27.74
C GLY A 177 8.53 17.51 28.26
N THR A 178 8.94 18.57 27.60
CA THR A 178 8.72 19.98 28.04
C THR A 178 8.12 20.84 26.93
N LEU A 179 7.41 21.91 27.35
CA LEU A 179 6.92 22.93 26.40
C LEU A 179 8.05 23.70 25.70
N GLU A 180 9.22 23.78 26.33
CA GLU A 180 10.37 24.43 25.69
C GLU A 180 10.85 23.60 24.49
N GLU A 181 11.01 22.29 24.65
CA GLU A 181 11.40 21.38 23.57
C GLU A 181 10.34 21.36 22.45
N LEU A 182 9.05 21.32 22.78
CA LEU A 182 7.97 21.44 21.81
C LEU A 182 8.03 22.77 21.04
N ASN A 183 8.16 23.91 21.74
CA ASN A 183 8.24 25.22 21.11
C ASN A 183 9.48 25.37 20.21
N GLN A 184 10.58 24.69 20.53
CA GLN A 184 11.76 24.63 19.66
C GLN A 184 11.47 23.79 18.43
N ALA A 185 10.89 22.57 18.58
CA ALA A 185 10.56 21.66 17.49
C ALA A 185 9.51 22.22 16.53
N TRP A 186 8.56 23.00 17.01
CA TRP A 186 7.52 23.63 16.18
C TRP A 186 7.86 25.06 15.75
N TRP A 187 9.09 25.54 15.99
CA TRP A 187 9.52 26.91 15.70
C TRP A 187 8.59 28.00 16.25
N GLY A 188 8.08 27.80 17.46
CA GLY A 188 6.99 28.57 18.07
C GLY A 188 7.21 30.07 18.18
N ARG A 189 8.45 30.58 18.04
CA ARG A 189 8.73 32.05 18.02
C ARG A 189 8.21 32.72 16.74
N PHE A 190 7.99 31.97 15.68
CA PHE A 190 7.40 32.48 14.44
C PHE A 190 5.92 32.84 14.69
N TRP A 191 5.51 34.03 14.34
CA TRP A 191 4.18 34.60 14.56
C TRP A 191 3.62 34.46 15.99
N SER A 192 4.52 34.41 17.01
CA SER A 192 4.14 34.31 18.43
C SER A 192 3.41 33.04 18.83
N HIS A 193 3.67 31.90 18.19
CA HIS A 193 3.11 30.59 18.52
C HIS A 193 3.82 29.92 19.71
N VAL A 194 4.32 30.66 20.68
CA VAL A 194 4.95 30.10 21.88
C VAL A 194 3.90 29.64 22.86
N TYR A 195 3.81 28.36 23.10
CA TYR A 195 2.94 27.77 24.10
C TYR A 195 3.60 27.86 25.49
N THR A 196 2.84 28.32 26.47
CA THR A 196 3.26 28.44 27.87
C THR A 196 2.47 27.51 28.82
N ASP A 197 1.45 26.89 28.29
CA ASP A 197 0.66 25.89 28.97
C ASP A 197 0.19 24.84 27.92
N TRP A 198 0.20 23.55 28.29
CA TRP A 198 -0.26 22.46 27.42
C TRP A 198 -1.73 22.63 26.99
N GLU A 199 -2.56 23.22 27.84
CA GLU A 199 -3.98 23.45 27.55
C GLU A 199 -4.22 24.52 26.45
N GLN A 200 -3.18 25.25 26.04
CA GLN A 200 -3.23 26.17 24.89
C GLN A 200 -3.14 25.45 23.54
N ILE A 201 -2.73 24.17 23.56
CA ILE A 201 -2.55 23.39 22.34
C ILE A 201 -3.88 22.74 21.96
N HIS A 202 -4.34 23.00 20.74
CA HIS A 202 -5.48 22.39 20.11
C HIS A 202 -5.09 21.67 18.84
N SER A 203 -5.85 20.65 18.44
CA SER A 203 -5.69 20.00 17.13
C SER A 203 -5.85 21.03 16.00
N PRO A 204 -5.18 20.83 14.86
CA PRO A 204 -5.35 21.72 13.71
C PRO A 204 -6.80 21.77 13.25
N ALA A 205 -7.26 22.95 12.86
CA ALA A 205 -8.62 23.14 12.39
C ALA A 205 -8.74 24.33 11.42
N PRO A 206 -9.61 24.29 10.39
CA PRO A 206 -9.72 25.37 9.41
C PRO A 206 -10.12 26.75 9.97
N HIS A 207 -10.68 26.78 11.19
CA HIS A 207 -11.06 28.00 11.90
C HIS A 207 -10.12 28.30 13.08
N GLY A 208 -9.02 27.56 13.19
CA GLY A 208 -8.00 27.67 14.22
C GLY A 208 -6.60 27.74 13.62
N GLU A 209 -5.68 26.93 14.16
CA GLU A 209 -4.28 26.89 13.72
C GLU A 209 -4.10 25.88 12.57
N THR A 210 -3.47 26.34 11.50
CA THR A 210 -3.08 25.53 10.33
C THR A 210 -1.77 25.99 9.70
N THR A 211 -1.00 26.83 10.43
CA THR A 211 0.26 27.40 9.91
C THR A 211 1.50 26.88 10.64
N VAL A 212 1.32 26.09 11.69
CA VAL A 212 2.39 25.43 12.43
C VAL A 212 2.55 24.02 11.88
N THR A 213 3.48 23.85 10.92
CA THR A 213 3.65 22.57 10.20
C THR A 213 4.01 21.41 11.14
N GLY A 214 4.79 21.66 12.20
CA GLY A 214 5.07 20.65 13.23
C GLY A 214 3.81 20.18 13.98
N LEU A 215 2.83 21.06 14.21
CA LEU A 215 1.53 20.71 14.82
C LEU A 215 0.70 19.81 13.86
N GLU A 216 0.61 20.18 12.58
CA GLU A 216 -0.11 19.40 11.57
C GLU A 216 0.47 17.99 11.47
N LEU A 217 1.79 17.89 11.35
CA LEU A 217 2.51 16.63 11.26
C LEU A 217 2.32 15.74 12.50
N ASP A 218 2.40 16.34 13.69
CA ASP A 218 2.23 15.62 14.96
C ASP A 218 0.77 15.19 15.19
N TRP A 219 -0.19 15.98 14.73
CA TRP A 219 -1.60 15.55 14.76
C TRP A 219 -1.83 14.31 13.89
N ARG A 220 -1.31 14.25 12.68
CA ARG A 220 -1.41 13.07 11.80
C ARG A 220 -0.73 11.84 12.40
N ARG A 221 0.42 12.01 13.05
CA ARG A 221 1.10 10.94 13.81
C ARG A 221 0.27 10.46 14.98
N PHE A 222 -0.28 11.38 15.76
CA PHE A 222 -1.17 11.06 16.88
C PHE A 222 -2.41 10.28 16.41
N VAL A 223 -3.06 10.69 15.33
CA VAL A 223 -4.22 9.97 14.76
C VAL A 223 -3.83 8.55 14.38
N THR A 224 -2.68 8.37 13.73
CA THR A 224 -2.15 7.03 13.42
C THR A 224 -1.93 6.19 14.67
N GLU A 225 -1.35 6.75 15.74
CA GLU A 225 -1.15 6.04 17.01
C GLU A 225 -2.48 5.63 17.67
N GLN A 226 -3.48 6.52 17.64
CA GLN A 226 -4.80 6.22 18.19
C GLN A 226 -5.51 5.08 17.46
N LEU A 227 -5.42 5.08 16.12
CA LEU A 227 -5.99 4.01 15.28
C LEU A 227 -5.24 2.69 15.47
N SER A 228 -3.93 2.76 15.57
CA SER A 228 -3.09 1.58 15.78
C SER A 228 -3.35 0.96 17.16
N ASP A 229 -3.41 1.75 18.23
CA ASP A 229 -3.76 1.26 19.57
C ASP A 229 -5.18 0.71 19.63
N PHE A 230 -6.12 1.33 18.89
CA PHE A 230 -7.48 0.80 18.77
C PHE A 230 -7.47 -0.59 18.12
N CYS A 231 -6.79 -0.75 16.99
CA CYS A 231 -6.61 -2.04 16.31
C CYS A 231 -5.94 -3.07 17.23
N GLY A 232 -4.88 -2.67 17.94
CA GLY A 232 -4.21 -3.49 18.94
C GLY A 232 -5.12 -3.89 20.11
N MET A 233 -6.07 -3.05 20.50
CA MET A 233 -7.09 -3.39 21.51
C MET A 233 -8.01 -4.51 21.02
N GLU A 234 -8.54 -4.43 19.79
CA GLU A 234 -9.38 -5.49 19.21
C GLU A 234 -8.58 -6.79 19.08
N ARG A 235 -7.32 -6.72 18.60
CA ARG A 235 -6.44 -7.89 18.54
C ARG A 235 -6.26 -8.55 19.90
N ARG A 236 -6.02 -7.77 20.95
CA ARG A 236 -5.90 -8.30 22.32
C ARG A 236 -7.22 -8.89 22.84
N ALA A 237 -8.36 -8.33 22.43
CA ALA A 237 -9.67 -8.83 22.82
C ALA A 237 -9.95 -10.21 22.21
N VAL A 238 -9.73 -10.38 20.91
CA VAL A 238 -9.91 -11.70 20.26
C VAL A 238 -8.87 -12.72 20.72
N ALA A 239 -7.64 -12.30 21.00
CA ALA A 239 -6.58 -13.19 21.51
C ALA A 239 -6.85 -13.78 22.90
N LYS A 240 -7.86 -13.28 23.62
CA LYS A 240 -8.22 -13.81 24.95
C LYS A 240 -8.67 -15.27 24.91
N TYR A 241 -9.33 -15.70 23.84
CA TYR A 241 -9.89 -17.03 23.71
C TYR A 241 -9.47 -17.75 22.40
N SER A 242 -8.63 -17.12 21.58
CA SER A 242 -8.20 -17.63 20.27
C SER A 242 -6.71 -17.41 20.06
N ASP A 243 -6.03 -18.43 19.53
CA ASP A 243 -4.62 -18.35 19.11
C ASP A 243 -4.49 -18.06 17.60
N LEU A 244 -5.59 -17.78 16.91
CA LEU A 244 -5.58 -17.50 15.49
C LEU A 244 -4.91 -16.15 15.20
N PRO A 245 -4.20 -16.03 14.07
CA PRO A 245 -3.63 -14.75 13.63
C PRO A 245 -4.72 -13.71 13.33
N ALA A 246 -4.31 -12.45 13.28
CA ALA A 246 -5.20 -11.33 13.01
C ALA A 246 -4.66 -10.42 11.89
N THR A 247 -5.58 -9.86 11.13
CA THR A 247 -5.35 -8.86 10.09
C THR A 247 -6.40 -7.75 10.15
N THR A 248 -6.18 -6.67 9.42
CA THR A 248 -7.21 -5.72 8.96
C THR A 248 -6.89 -5.33 7.53
N ASN A 249 -7.90 -5.01 6.74
CA ASN A 249 -7.71 -4.64 5.34
C ASN A 249 -7.21 -3.19 5.21
N PHE A 250 -6.05 -3.02 4.57
CA PHE A 250 -5.51 -1.72 4.20
C PHE A 250 -6.17 -1.25 2.88
N MET A 251 -6.34 0.03 2.74
CA MET A 251 -6.63 0.64 1.44
C MET A 251 -5.31 0.89 0.69
N ASP A 252 -5.34 1.37 -0.53
CA ASP A 252 -4.14 1.65 -1.33
C ASP A 252 -3.15 2.62 -0.64
N THR A 253 -2.49 3.51 -1.37
CA THR A 253 -1.72 4.63 -0.81
C THR A 253 -2.66 5.62 -0.10
N PHE A 254 -3.15 5.25 1.08
CA PHE A 254 -4.12 6.03 1.84
C PHE A 254 -3.44 6.95 2.84
N LYS A 255 -3.65 8.27 2.72
CA LYS A 255 -2.86 9.27 3.44
C LYS A 255 -3.18 9.42 4.91
N ASN A 256 -4.38 9.01 5.35
CA ASN A 256 -4.88 9.36 6.68
C ASN A 256 -4.31 8.48 7.81
N ILE A 257 -3.54 7.47 7.48
CA ILE A 257 -2.90 6.58 8.45
C ILE A 257 -1.58 6.03 7.89
N ASP A 258 -0.54 6.03 8.70
CA ASP A 258 0.72 5.37 8.37
C ASP A 258 0.61 3.87 8.60
N TYR A 259 0.57 3.12 7.50
CA TYR A 259 0.48 1.67 7.55
C TYR A 259 1.74 0.99 8.09
N ASN A 260 2.93 1.61 8.00
CA ASN A 260 4.14 1.08 8.62
C ASN A 260 4.04 1.08 10.15
N ARG A 261 3.22 1.99 10.73
CA ARG A 261 2.90 1.96 12.16
C ARG A 261 1.80 0.94 12.48
N LEU A 262 0.69 0.98 11.75
CA LEU A 262 -0.47 0.11 12.00
C LEU A 262 -0.11 -1.38 11.87
N GLN A 263 0.69 -1.77 10.89
CA GLN A 263 1.07 -3.16 10.65
C GLN A 263 1.76 -3.84 11.84
N LYS A 264 2.31 -3.06 12.79
CA LYS A 264 2.94 -3.60 14.00
C LYS A 264 1.94 -4.27 14.95
N GLU A 265 0.67 -3.93 14.83
CA GLU A 265 -0.43 -4.52 15.61
C GLU A 265 -1.02 -5.80 14.98
N LEU A 266 -0.55 -6.20 13.79
CA LEU A 266 -1.13 -7.30 12.99
C LEU A 266 -0.15 -8.47 12.84
N ASP A 267 -0.67 -9.64 12.54
CA ASP A 267 0.13 -10.83 12.25
C ASP A 267 0.33 -11.02 10.74
N ILE A 268 -0.67 -10.66 9.95
CA ILE A 268 -0.68 -10.78 8.49
C ILE A 268 -1.12 -9.44 7.90
N ILE A 269 -0.49 -9.03 6.79
CA ILE A 269 -0.95 -7.86 6.02
C ILE A 269 -2.04 -8.32 5.06
N SER A 270 -3.12 -7.56 5.01
CA SER A 270 -4.15 -7.69 3.96
C SER A 270 -4.57 -6.32 3.44
N TRP A 271 -5.08 -6.25 2.20
CA TRP A 271 -5.47 -5.00 1.61
C TRP A 271 -6.50 -5.14 0.50
N ASP A 272 -7.08 -4.01 0.10
CA ASP A 272 -8.18 -3.89 -0.84
C ASP A 272 -7.71 -3.21 -2.11
N ASN A 273 -7.84 -3.92 -3.23
CA ASN A 273 -7.36 -3.44 -4.53
C ASN A 273 -8.51 -3.19 -5.51
N TYR A 274 -8.78 -1.92 -5.76
CA TYR A 274 -9.82 -1.48 -6.69
C TYR A 274 -9.25 -0.65 -7.86
N PRO A 275 -8.39 -1.22 -8.74
CA PRO A 275 -7.78 -0.49 -9.84
C PRO A 275 -8.84 0.05 -10.81
N PHE A 276 -8.60 1.26 -11.37
CA PHE A 276 -9.54 1.86 -12.30
C PHE A 276 -9.30 1.37 -13.74
N TRP A 277 -9.40 0.04 -13.94
CA TRP A 277 -9.27 -0.56 -15.25
C TRP A 277 -10.23 0.07 -16.27
N HIS A 278 -9.73 0.28 -17.49
CA HIS A 278 -10.49 0.80 -18.65
C HIS A 278 -11.01 2.24 -18.47
N LYS A 279 -10.42 3.01 -17.55
CA LYS A 279 -10.63 4.47 -17.51
C LYS A 279 -10.11 5.12 -18.80
N GLU A 280 -8.95 4.67 -19.23
CA GLU A 280 -8.26 5.13 -20.45
C GLU A 280 -8.00 3.96 -21.40
N LYS A 281 -7.42 4.24 -22.58
CA LYS A 281 -7.09 3.20 -23.54
C LYS A 281 -5.83 2.40 -23.18
N ASP A 282 -4.92 3.04 -22.43
CA ASP A 282 -3.69 2.42 -21.96
C ASP A 282 -3.86 1.97 -20.50
N GLU A 283 -3.74 0.67 -20.27
CA GLU A 283 -3.88 0.08 -18.92
C GLU A 283 -2.58 0.09 -18.12
N VAL A 284 -1.45 0.42 -18.76
CA VAL A 284 -0.14 0.37 -18.11
C VAL A 284 -0.07 1.27 -16.87
N PRO A 285 -0.56 2.53 -16.86
CA PRO A 285 -0.55 3.34 -15.65
C PRO A 285 -1.32 2.70 -14.48
N VAL A 286 -2.45 2.07 -14.76
CA VAL A 286 -3.28 1.38 -13.75
C VAL A 286 -2.56 0.12 -13.24
N ALA A 287 -1.93 -0.64 -14.14
CA ALA A 287 -1.14 -1.81 -13.79
C ALA A 287 0.07 -1.46 -12.91
N VAL A 288 0.75 -0.35 -13.21
CA VAL A 288 1.88 0.18 -12.42
C VAL A 288 1.43 0.57 -11.02
N GLN A 289 0.32 1.30 -10.89
CA GLN A 289 -0.23 1.68 -9.59
C GLN A 289 -0.61 0.45 -8.75
N ALA A 290 -1.29 -0.53 -9.34
CA ALA A 290 -1.65 -1.76 -8.64
C ALA A 290 -0.40 -2.54 -8.21
N ALA A 291 0.62 -2.66 -9.07
CA ALA A 291 1.88 -3.31 -8.76
C ALA A 291 2.64 -2.60 -7.63
N PHE A 292 2.67 -1.26 -7.64
CA PHE A 292 3.26 -0.45 -6.56
C PHE A 292 2.62 -0.78 -5.20
N ASN A 293 1.28 -0.77 -5.14
CA ASN A 293 0.55 -1.06 -3.92
C ASN A 293 0.75 -2.50 -3.45
N HIS A 294 0.71 -3.49 -4.35
CA HIS A 294 1.03 -4.89 -4.01
C HIS A 294 2.45 -5.02 -3.43
N SER A 295 3.43 -4.39 -4.08
CA SER A 295 4.82 -4.39 -3.60
C SER A 295 4.94 -3.73 -2.22
N MET A 296 4.24 -2.62 -1.97
CA MET A 296 4.21 -1.94 -0.68
C MET A 296 3.68 -2.86 0.44
N MET A 297 2.55 -3.52 0.21
CA MET A 297 1.95 -4.43 1.22
C MET A 297 2.86 -5.61 1.54
N ARG A 298 3.50 -6.20 0.53
CA ARG A 298 4.49 -7.25 0.73
C ARG A 298 5.72 -6.76 1.51
N SER A 299 6.23 -5.58 1.15
CA SER A 299 7.51 -5.03 1.66
C SER A 299 7.48 -4.76 3.17
N MET A 300 6.33 -4.39 3.72
CA MET A 300 6.16 -4.05 5.14
C MET A 300 6.66 -5.16 6.07
N ARG A 301 6.51 -6.43 5.65
CA ARG A 301 6.96 -7.59 6.42
C ARG A 301 7.91 -8.52 5.67
N LYS A 302 8.20 -8.22 4.40
CA LYS A 302 8.96 -9.11 3.48
C LYS A 302 8.37 -10.53 3.45
N GLN A 303 7.04 -10.63 3.51
CA GLN A 303 6.27 -11.87 3.56
C GLN A 303 5.04 -11.78 2.63
N PRO A 304 4.46 -12.91 2.24
CA PRO A 304 3.19 -12.92 1.52
C PRO A 304 2.10 -12.15 2.28
N PHE A 305 1.22 -11.49 1.53
CA PHE A 305 0.06 -10.75 2.03
C PHE A 305 -1.24 -11.39 1.53
N LEU A 306 -2.39 -10.88 1.97
CA LEU A 306 -3.70 -11.27 1.44
C LEU A 306 -4.33 -10.12 0.65
N LEU A 307 -4.78 -10.40 -0.58
CA LEU A 307 -5.73 -9.53 -1.27
C LEU A 307 -7.12 -9.83 -0.69
N MET A 308 -7.59 -8.92 0.17
CA MET A 308 -8.78 -9.13 0.98
C MET A 308 -10.04 -8.74 0.24
N GLU A 309 -9.98 -7.65 -0.52
CA GLU A 309 -11.06 -7.19 -1.36
C GLU A 309 -10.57 -6.82 -2.77
N SER A 310 -11.39 -7.11 -3.74
CA SER A 310 -11.26 -6.60 -5.11
C SER A 310 -12.63 -6.66 -5.80
N ALA A 311 -12.84 -5.84 -6.83
CA ALA A 311 -14.08 -5.90 -7.57
C ALA A 311 -14.12 -7.12 -8.49
N PRO A 312 -15.08 -8.04 -8.38
CA PRO A 312 -15.23 -9.11 -9.36
C PRO A 312 -15.74 -8.57 -10.71
N SER A 313 -16.46 -7.43 -10.70
CA SER A 313 -16.96 -6.76 -11.91
C SER A 313 -16.72 -5.24 -11.83
N VAL A 314 -17.69 -4.46 -11.38
CA VAL A 314 -17.65 -3.00 -11.28
C VAL A 314 -17.70 -2.54 -9.82
N ILE A 315 -17.27 -1.31 -9.58
CA ILE A 315 -17.55 -0.59 -8.34
C ILE A 315 -18.72 0.38 -8.58
N ASN A 316 -19.13 1.19 -7.57
CA ASN A 316 -20.24 2.12 -7.71
C ASN A 316 -19.97 3.53 -7.15
N TRP A 317 -18.76 3.80 -6.68
CA TRP A 317 -18.43 5.07 -6.01
C TRP A 317 -17.63 6.06 -6.87
N ARG A 318 -17.24 5.70 -8.10
CA ARG A 318 -16.59 6.62 -9.04
C ARG A 318 -17.61 7.24 -9.98
N GLU A 319 -17.28 8.36 -10.58
CA GLU A 319 -18.11 9.02 -11.58
C GLU A 319 -18.46 8.07 -12.75
N ASN A 320 -17.48 7.28 -13.20
CA ASN A 320 -17.64 6.28 -14.25
C ASN A 320 -17.10 4.93 -13.74
N ASN A 321 -17.85 3.87 -13.95
CA ASN A 321 -17.52 2.53 -13.47
C ASN A 321 -17.53 1.52 -14.63
N PRO A 322 -16.49 1.50 -15.49
CA PRO A 322 -16.42 0.59 -16.61
C PRO A 322 -16.28 -0.88 -16.15
N VAL A 323 -16.87 -1.79 -16.91
CA VAL A 323 -16.71 -3.23 -16.68
C VAL A 323 -15.33 -3.69 -17.14
N LYS A 324 -14.74 -4.64 -16.43
CA LYS A 324 -13.50 -5.30 -16.86
C LYS A 324 -13.69 -5.98 -18.23
N ARG A 325 -12.74 -5.76 -19.15
CA ARG A 325 -12.72 -6.48 -20.44
C ARG A 325 -12.35 -7.95 -20.23
N PRO A 326 -12.73 -8.83 -21.16
CA PRO A 326 -12.34 -10.26 -21.09
C PRO A 326 -10.82 -10.41 -20.90
N GLY A 327 -10.41 -11.28 -19.98
CA GLY A 327 -9.02 -11.51 -19.61
C GLY A 327 -8.51 -10.63 -18.46
N MET A 328 -9.00 -9.38 -18.30
CA MET A 328 -8.51 -8.45 -17.29
C MET A 328 -8.76 -8.94 -15.85
N HIS A 329 -9.87 -9.65 -15.59
CA HIS A 329 -10.15 -10.18 -14.26
C HIS A 329 -9.09 -11.22 -13.84
N MET A 330 -8.80 -12.17 -14.73
CA MET A 330 -7.73 -13.15 -14.53
C MET A 330 -6.36 -12.47 -14.38
N LEU A 331 -6.03 -11.54 -15.27
CA LEU A 331 -4.72 -10.86 -15.26
C LEU A 331 -4.52 -10.07 -13.96
N SER A 332 -5.51 -9.29 -13.50
CA SER A 332 -5.40 -8.53 -12.25
C SER A 332 -5.30 -9.44 -11.02
N SER A 333 -5.98 -10.60 -11.02
CA SER A 333 -5.84 -11.61 -9.97
C SER A 333 -4.43 -12.22 -9.96
N MET A 334 -3.91 -12.56 -11.12
CA MET A 334 -2.54 -13.10 -11.24
C MET A 334 -1.48 -12.05 -10.91
N GLN A 335 -1.73 -10.76 -11.15
CA GLN A 335 -0.83 -9.69 -10.74
C GLN A 335 -0.66 -9.65 -9.21
N ALA A 336 -1.77 -9.76 -8.45
CA ALA A 336 -1.68 -9.84 -7.00
C ALA A 336 -0.86 -11.05 -6.53
N VAL A 337 -1.13 -12.23 -7.08
CA VAL A 337 -0.40 -13.47 -6.76
C VAL A 337 1.08 -13.34 -7.12
N ALA A 338 1.41 -12.78 -8.27
CA ALA A 338 2.79 -12.55 -8.73
C ALA A 338 3.57 -11.64 -7.77
N HIS A 339 2.92 -10.62 -7.22
CA HIS A 339 3.52 -9.70 -6.26
C HIS A 339 3.48 -10.19 -4.79
N GLY A 340 3.10 -11.45 -4.55
CA GLY A 340 3.19 -12.08 -3.23
C GLY A 340 1.87 -12.25 -2.49
N SER A 341 0.71 -12.06 -3.13
CA SER A 341 -0.57 -12.39 -2.49
C SER A 341 -0.77 -13.90 -2.41
N ASP A 342 -1.15 -14.38 -1.23
CA ASP A 342 -1.61 -15.76 -1.00
C ASP A 342 -3.15 -15.87 -1.07
N SER A 343 -3.83 -14.84 -1.58
CA SER A 343 -5.28 -14.85 -1.79
C SER A 343 -5.73 -14.04 -2.99
N VAL A 344 -6.93 -14.37 -3.47
CA VAL A 344 -7.72 -13.53 -4.38
C VAL A 344 -9.13 -13.50 -3.84
N GLN A 345 -9.52 -12.40 -3.19
CA GLN A 345 -10.82 -12.24 -2.59
C GLN A 345 -11.55 -11.02 -3.14
N TYR A 346 -12.86 -11.02 -2.98
CA TYR A 346 -13.78 -10.07 -3.62
C TYR A 346 -14.71 -9.40 -2.62
N PHE A 347 -14.99 -8.14 -2.82
CA PHE A 347 -16.19 -7.51 -2.29
C PHE A 347 -17.22 -7.46 -3.41
N GLN A 348 -18.31 -8.24 -3.37
CA GLN A 348 -18.68 -9.24 -2.40
C GLN A 348 -19.23 -10.49 -3.10
N TRP A 349 -19.59 -11.54 -2.33
CA TRP A 349 -20.14 -12.76 -2.92
C TRP A 349 -21.50 -12.51 -3.59
N ARG A 350 -22.54 -12.08 -2.85
CA ARG A 350 -23.87 -11.79 -3.37
C ARG A 350 -24.20 -10.30 -3.24
N LYS A 351 -24.68 -9.69 -4.30
CA LYS A 351 -25.03 -8.29 -4.38
C LYS A 351 -26.22 -7.96 -3.47
N GLY A 352 -26.04 -6.99 -2.57
CA GLY A 352 -27.10 -6.50 -1.69
C GLY A 352 -28.25 -5.85 -2.46
N ARG A 353 -29.49 -6.03 -1.98
CA ARG A 353 -30.72 -5.54 -2.65
C ARG A 353 -30.95 -4.04 -2.49
N GLY A 354 -30.31 -3.42 -1.53
CA GLY A 354 -30.59 -2.04 -1.16
C GLY A 354 -29.37 -1.27 -0.69
N SER A 355 -29.59 -0.05 -0.19
CA SER A 355 -28.59 0.81 0.41
C SER A 355 -27.51 1.31 -0.57
N TYR A 356 -26.41 1.82 -0.01
CA TYR A 356 -25.37 2.57 -0.73
C TYR A 356 -24.67 1.74 -1.80
N GLU A 357 -24.42 0.45 -1.53
CA GLU A 357 -23.65 -0.44 -2.38
C GLU A 357 -24.50 -1.40 -3.24
N LYS A 358 -25.81 -1.13 -3.39
CA LYS A 358 -26.71 -1.98 -4.19
C LYS A 358 -26.30 -2.14 -5.67
N PHE A 359 -25.44 -1.26 -6.19
CA PHE A 359 -24.87 -1.36 -7.55
C PHE A 359 -23.39 -1.68 -7.56
N HIS A 360 -22.77 -1.88 -6.40
CA HIS A 360 -21.42 -2.43 -6.33
C HIS A 360 -21.41 -3.84 -6.95
N GLY A 361 -20.37 -4.15 -7.71
CA GLY A 361 -20.24 -5.48 -8.32
C GLY A 361 -20.08 -6.57 -7.26
N ALA A 362 -20.66 -7.71 -7.58
CA ALA A 362 -20.56 -8.92 -6.77
C ALA A 362 -20.36 -10.13 -7.69
N VAL A 363 -19.98 -11.27 -7.11
CA VAL A 363 -19.88 -12.53 -7.88
C VAL A 363 -21.24 -12.96 -8.38
N LEU A 364 -22.26 -12.85 -7.52
CA LEU A 364 -23.67 -13.10 -7.87
C LEU A 364 -24.42 -11.79 -8.00
N ASP A 365 -24.95 -11.50 -9.18
CA ASP A 365 -25.75 -10.29 -9.46
C ASP A 365 -27.21 -10.47 -9.05
N HIS A 366 -27.97 -9.34 -8.96
CA HIS A 366 -29.41 -9.31 -8.68
C HIS A 366 -30.24 -10.17 -9.64
N LYS A 367 -29.81 -10.21 -10.90
CA LYS A 367 -30.47 -10.95 -11.97
C LYS A 367 -29.52 -12.00 -12.53
N ASN A 368 -30.09 -13.10 -12.96
CA ASN A 368 -29.37 -14.20 -13.60
C ASN A 368 -28.39 -14.98 -12.67
N GLY A 369 -28.24 -14.60 -11.39
CA GLY A 369 -27.41 -15.33 -10.41
C GLY A 369 -26.02 -15.70 -10.96
N SER A 370 -25.73 -16.99 -11.05
CA SER A 370 -24.48 -17.53 -11.61
C SER A 370 -24.40 -17.50 -13.15
N ASN A 371 -25.50 -17.24 -13.86
CA ASN A 371 -25.49 -17.18 -15.34
C ASN A 371 -24.98 -15.85 -15.88
N THR A 372 -23.85 -15.39 -15.36
CA THR A 372 -23.21 -14.14 -15.74
C THR A 372 -21.76 -14.37 -16.21
N ARG A 373 -21.20 -13.41 -16.94
CA ARG A 373 -19.78 -13.44 -17.28
C ARG A 373 -18.93 -13.32 -16.02
N THR A 374 -19.30 -12.47 -15.08
CA THR A 374 -18.59 -12.26 -13.80
C THR A 374 -18.42 -13.57 -13.04
N PHE A 375 -19.50 -14.34 -12.86
CA PHE A 375 -19.42 -15.64 -12.18
C PHE A 375 -18.45 -16.59 -12.90
N ARG A 376 -18.52 -16.66 -14.24
CA ARG A 376 -17.60 -17.50 -15.01
C ARG A 376 -16.14 -17.05 -14.88
N ASP A 377 -15.87 -15.74 -14.95
CA ASP A 377 -14.53 -15.19 -14.80
C ASP A 377 -13.96 -15.52 -13.40
N VAL A 378 -14.76 -15.41 -12.34
CA VAL A 378 -14.39 -15.80 -10.96
C VAL A 378 -14.14 -17.30 -10.87
N ALA A 379 -15.04 -18.13 -11.42
CA ALA A 379 -14.87 -19.58 -11.42
C ALA A 379 -13.60 -20.03 -12.18
N GLU A 380 -13.19 -19.31 -13.23
CA GLU A 380 -11.93 -19.61 -13.92
C GLU A 380 -10.71 -19.30 -13.03
N VAL A 381 -10.74 -18.22 -12.23
CA VAL A 381 -9.70 -17.96 -11.20
C VAL A 381 -9.70 -19.10 -10.19
N GLY A 382 -10.86 -19.50 -9.65
CA GLY A 382 -10.99 -20.60 -8.69
C GLY A 382 -10.52 -21.96 -9.21
N LYS A 383 -10.54 -22.18 -10.53
CA LYS A 383 -9.96 -23.38 -11.15
C LYS A 383 -8.45 -23.28 -11.36
N ARG A 384 -7.93 -22.04 -11.48
CA ARG A 384 -6.51 -21.79 -11.75
C ARG A 384 -5.67 -21.85 -10.49
N LEU A 385 -6.10 -21.21 -9.42
CA LEU A 385 -5.34 -21.07 -8.18
C LEU A 385 -4.87 -22.41 -7.59
N PRO A 386 -5.70 -23.47 -7.47
CA PRO A 386 -5.25 -24.75 -6.93
C PRO A 386 -4.12 -25.43 -7.73
N LYS A 387 -3.97 -25.10 -9.01
CA LYS A 387 -2.85 -25.61 -9.82
C LYS A 387 -1.52 -24.97 -9.43
N LEU A 388 -1.60 -23.76 -8.86
CA LEU A 388 -0.44 -22.98 -8.44
C LEU A 388 -0.06 -23.22 -6.98
N ASP A 389 -0.93 -23.77 -6.14
CA ASP A 389 -0.69 -23.99 -4.70
C ASP A 389 0.68 -24.62 -4.43
N ARG A 390 0.95 -25.76 -5.07
CA ARG A 390 2.18 -26.52 -4.86
C ARG A 390 3.43 -25.77 -5.36
N LEU A 391 3.27 -24.93 -6.36
CA LEU A 391 4.37 -24.18 -6.98
C LEU A 391 4.75 -22.96 -6.12
N LEU A 392 3.75 -22.38 -5.46
CA LEU A 392 3.91 -21.13 -4.73
C LEU A 392 4.04 -21.31 -3.22
N ASP A 393 3.85 -22.55 -2.71
CA ASP A 393 3.98 -22.80 -1.28
C ASP A 393 5.44 -22.56 -0.82
N GLY A 394 5.59 -21.74 0.23
CA GLY A 394 6.89 -21.34 0.76
C GLY A 394 7.70 -20.40 -0.14
N THR A 395 7.11 -19.85 -1.22
CA THR A 395 7.79 -18.87 -2.07
C THR A 395 7.58 -17.43 -1.60
N VAL A 396 8.58 -16.59 -1.88
CA VAL A 396 8.57 -15.15 -1.61
C VAL A 396 9.16 -14.38 -2.80
N ASN A 397 8.82 -13.12 -2.95
CA ASN A 397 9.58 -12.21 -3.82
C ASN A 397 10.83 -11.73 -3.06
N HIS A 398 11.93 -11.53 -3.76
CA HIS A 398 13.20 -11.12 -3.15
C HIS A 398 13.89 -10.02 -3.96
N PRO A 399 13.29 -8.80 -4.04
CA PRO A 399 13.85 -7.70 -4.78
C PRO A 399 15.22 -7.28 -4.25
N LYS A 400 16.11 -6.91 -5.17
CA LYS A 400 17.42 -6.33 -4.86
C LYS A 400 17.43 -4.81 -4.98
N ALA A 401 16.28 -4.20 -5.24
CA ALA A 401 16.08 -2.77 -5.27
C ALA A 401 14.95 -2.36 -4.32
N ALA A 402 15.03 -1.13 -3.82
CA ALA A 402 13.98 -0.51 -3.02
C ALA A 402 13.68 0.91 -3.49
N ILE A 403 12.45 1.34 -3.29
CA ILE A 403 12.00 2.71 -3.50
C ILE A 403 11.40 3.22 -2.19
N LEU A 404 11.80 4.40 -1.77
CA LEU A 404 11.32 5.04 -0.56
C LEU A 404 9.90 5.56 -0.74
N PHE A 405 9.00 5.18 0.17
CA PHE A 405 7.70 5.81 0.37
C PHE A 405 7.44 5.93 1.87
N ASP A 406 7.45 7.16 2.37
CA ASP A 406 7.32 7.45 3.80
C ASP A 406 6.14 8.40 4.05
N TRP A 407 5.21 8.00 4.92
CA TRP A 407 4.01 8.79 5.23
C TRP A 407 4.33 10.14 5.87
N ALA A 408 5.30 10.19 6.77
CA ALA A 408 5.66 11.46 7.40
C ALA A 408 6.27 12.43 6.37
N ASN A 409 7.08 11.92 5.43
CA ASN A 409 7.58 12.73 4.31
C ASN A 409 6.42 13.19 3.39
N TRP A 410 5.45 12.31 3.10
CA TRP A 410 4.27 12.68 2.32
C TRP A 410 3.49 13.81 2.98
N TRP A 411 3.18 13.65 4.26
CA TRP A 411 2.45 14.67 5.03
C TRP A 411 3.19 16.00 5.07
N ALA A 412 4.51 15.97 5.32
CA ALA A 412 5.32 17.17 5.34
C ALA A 412 5.30 17.89 3.98
N VAL A 413 5.45 17.17 2.84
CA VAL A 413 5.38 17.77 1.50
C VAL A 413 4.01 18.39 1.20
N GLU A 414 2.92 17.85 1.74
CA GLU A 414 1.58 18.44 1.57
C GLU A 414 1.33 19.64 2.45
N ASP A 415 1.88 19.67 3.68
CA ASP A 415 1.58 20.68 4.67
C ASP A 415 2.45 21.96 4.50
N ILE A 416 3.54 21.91 3.74
CA ILE A 416 4.40 23.07 3.50
C ILE A 416 3.82 24.05 2.47
N THR A 417 4.12 25.32 2.67
CA THR A 417 4.07 26.35 1.63
C THR A 417 5.47 26.44 1.00
N GLY A 418 5.74 25.53 0.07
CA GLY A 418 7.06 25.35 -0.54
C GLY A 418 7.30 26.20 -1.79
N PRO A 419 8.34 25.90 -2.58
CA PRO A 419 8.59 26.55 -3.87
C PRO A 419 7.41 26.40 -4.84
N ARG A 420 6.65 25.29 -4.71
CA ARG A 420 5.42 24.99 -5.42
C ARG A 420 4.36 24.45 -4.48
N LEU A 421 3.09 24.81 -4.74
CA LEU A 421 1.94 24.32 -3.95
C LEU A 421 1.33 23.02 -4.52
N ASP A 422 1.81 22.56 -5.67
CA ASP A 422 1.28 21.40 -6.40
C ASP A 422 2.30 20.24 -6.44
N LEU A 423 3.16 20.13 -5.44
CA LEU A 423 4.02 18.97 -5.26
C LEU A 423 3.17 17.77 -4.89
N ASP A 424 3.36 16.68 -5.63
CA ASP A 424 2.66 15.41 -5.42
C ASP A 424 3.68 14.30 -5.19
N TYR A 425 3.96 14.03 -3.91
CA TYR A 425 4.94 13.02 -3.51
C TYR A 425 4.57 11.61 -4.00
N PRO A 426 3.33 11.11 -3.83
CA PRO A 426 2.95 9.81 -4.38
C PRO A 426 3.13 9.71 -5.90
N ALA A 427 2.74 10.74 -6.66
CA ALA A 427 2.89 10.74 -8.12
C ALA A 427 4.37 10.75 -8.53
N CYS A 428 5.22 11.51 -7.82
CA CYS A 428 6.66 11.51 -8.03
C CYS A 428 7.25 10.11 -7.82
N VAL A 429 6.99 9.47 -6.68
CA VAL A 429 7.47 8.12 -6.38
C VAL A 429 6.98 7.10 -7.39
N LEU A 430 5.70 7.18 -7.77
CA LEU A 430 5.11 6.28 -8.76
C LEU A 430 5.75 6.44 -10.16
N SER A 431 6.16 7.64 -10.54
CA SER A 431 6.88 7.89 -11.80
C SER A 431 8.23 7.17 -11.83
N HIS A 432 8.97 7.21 -10.72
CA HIS A 432 10.22 6.48 -10.55
C HIS A 432 9.98 4.96 -10.56
N TYR A 433 9.00 4.47 -9.80
CA TYR A 433 8.64 3.05 -9.78
C TYR A 433 8.25 2.52 -11.16
N ARG A 434 7.58 3.33 -11.97
CA ARG A 434 7.20 2.96 -13.34
C ARG A 434 8.40 2.58 -14.20
N ALA A 435 9.53 3.25 -14.07
CA ALA A 435 10.75 2.90 -14.81
C ALA A 435 11.28 1.52 -14.42
N PHE A 436 11.16 1.11 -13.15
CA PHE A 436 11.48 -0.25 -12.69
C PHE A 436 10.50 -1.26 -13.28
N TRP A 437 9.21 -1.01 -13.13
CA TRP A 437 8.15 -1.91 -13.58
C TRP A 437 8.24 -2.20 -15.10
N GLU A 438 8.50 -1.20 -15.91
CA GLU A 438 8.60 -1.33 -17.38
C GLU A 438 9.84 -2.14 -17.81
N LYS A 439 10.85 -2.23 -16.96
CA LYS A 439 12.04 -3.09 -17.18
C LYS A 439 11.92 -4.46 -16.50
N GLY A 440 10.83 -4.70 -15.79
CA GLY A 440 10.64 -5.93 -15.00
C GLY A 440 11.61 -6.05 -13.82
N ILE A 441 12.12 -4.94 -13.32
CA ILE A 441 12.95 -4.89 -12.11
C ILE A 441 12.01 -4.74 -10.91
N GLU A 442 11.98 -5.78 -10.07
CA GLU A 442 11.19 -5.72 -8.84
C GLU A 442 11.83 -4.80 -7.82
N ALA A 443 10.99 -4.05 -7.10
CA ALA A 443 11.42 -3.21 -5.99
C ALA A 443 10.49 -3.39 -4.78
N ASP A 444 11.08 -3.39 -3.58
CA ASP A 444 10.35 -3.19 -2.35
C ASP A 444 10.01 -1.70 -2.18
N ILE A 445 8.89 -1.42 -1.56
CA ILE A 445 8.51 -0.07 -1.18
C ILE A 445 8.71 0.04 0.33
N VAL A 446 9.66 0.87 0.72
CA VAL A 446 10.16 0.94 2.10
C VAL A 446 10.07 2.34 2.68
N ASP A 447 10.00 2.47 3.99
CA ASP A 447 10.12 3.73 4.71
C ASP A 447 11.57 4.03 5.13
N MET A 448 11.80 5.18 5.76
CA MET A 448 13.12 5.55 6.26
C MET A 448 13.60 4.71 7.44
N ASP A 449 12.71 3.93 8.08
CA ASP A 449 13.05 3.05 9.20
C ASP A 449 13.58 1.69 8.73
N ALA A 450 13.35 1.30 7.47
CA ALA A 450 13.73 0.02 6.90
C ALA A 450 15.25 -0.24 6.92
N ASP A 451 15.63 -1.51 7.02
CA ASP A 451 17.00 -1.97 6.79
C ASP A 451 17.31 -2.01 5.28
N LEU A 452 18.36 -1.30 4.87
CA LEU A 452 18.79 -1.19 3.47
C LEU A 452 19.83 -2.22 3.06
N SER A 453 20.37 -3.00 3.98
CA SER A 453 21.56 -3.87 3.77
C SER A 453 21.37 -4.94 2.69
N SER A 454 20.15 -5.40 2.44
CA SER A 454 19.81 -6.43 1.47
C SER A 454 19.65 -5.91 0.02
N TYR A 455 19.66 -4.59 -0.17
CA TYR A 455 19.45 -3.97 -1.49
C TYR A 455 20.77 -3.59 -2.17
N GLN A 456 20.76 -3.58 -3.49
CA GLN A 456 21.84 -3.08 -4.35
C GLN A 456 21.57 -1.64 -4.79
N LEU A 457 20.29 -1.29 -4.92
CA LEU A 457 19.81 0.02 -5.35
C LEU A 457 18.68 0.51 -4.43
N VAL A 458 18.82 1.72 -3.92
CA VAL A 458 17.75 2.44 -3.20
C VAL A 458 17.48 3.76 -3.89
N SER A 459 16.23 3.99 -4.27
CA SER A 459 15.75 5.26 -4.83
C SER A 459 14.86 5.97 -3.83
N ALA A 460 15.16 7.22 -3.52
CA ALA A 460 14.42 8.06 -2.58
C ALA A 460 14.03 9.39 -3.24
N PRO A 461 13.06 9.38 -4.18
CA PRO A 461 12.65 10.60 -4.89
C PRO A 461 11.87 11.54 -3.97
N LEU A 462 12.10 12.85 -4.09
CA LEU A 462 11.43 13.89 -3.33
C LEU A 462 11.41 13.60 -1.81
N ASN A 463 12.54 13.15 -1.29
CA ASN A 463 12.72 12.84 0.13
C ASN A 463 13.00 14.12 0.93
N TYR A 464 11.99 15.00 1.01
CA TYR A 464 12.03 16.33 1.60
C TYR A 464 12.49 16.31 3.06
N MET A 465 11.88 15.43 3.85
CA MET A 465 12.15 15.32 5.29
C MET A 465 13.03 14.10 5.58
N TYR A 466 14.01 14.26 6.46
CA TYR A 466 14.82 13.16 6.96
C TYR A 466 14.49 12.86 8.42
N LYS A 467 14.06 11.62 8.68
CA LYS A 467 13.94 11.10 10.05
C LYS A 467 15.33 10.94 10.69
N ALA A 468 15.37 10.98 12.01
CA ALA A 468 16.60 10.77 12.78
C ALA A 468 17.29 9.46 12.36
N GLY A 469 18.60 9.51 12.09
CA GLY A 469 19.40 8.36 11.66
C GLY A 469 19.29 7.98 10.19
N TRP A 470 18.40 8.62 9.39
CA TRP A 470 18.26 8.30 7.97
C TRP A 470 19.52 8.63 7.17
N ALA A 471 20.10 9.82 7.37
CA ALA A 471 21.33 10.22 6.67
C ALA A 471 22.51 9.28 6.95
N GLU A 472 22.67 8.85 8.19
CA GLU A 472 23.69 7.86 8.59
C GLU A 472 23.46 6.50 7.95
N LYS A 473 22.19 6.06 7.89
CA LYS A 473 21.80 4.80 7.24
C LYS A 473 22.14 4.81 5.75
N VAL A 474 21.79 5.89 5.03
CA VAL A 474 22.13 6.06 3.62
C VAL A 474 23.64 6.11 3.43
N LYS A 475 24.37 6.85 4.28
CA LYS A 475 25.83 6.92 4.24
C LYS A 475 26.45 5.53 4.36
N MET A 476 26.01 4.73 5.34
CA MET A 476 26.50 3.37 5.53
C MET A 476 26.15 2.45 4.34
N PHE A 477 24.96 2.59 3.78
CA PHE A 477 24.52 1.82 2.61
C PHE A 477 25.45 2.07 1.41
N VAL A 478 25.72 3.34 1.08
CA VAL A 478 26.59 3.71 -0.05
C VAL A 478 28.05 3.33 0.24
N GLU A 479 28.54 3.59 1.47
CA GLU A 479 29.92 3.23 1.86
C GLU A 479 30.20 1.73 1.68
N ASN A 480 29.20 0.88 1.89
CA ASN A 480 29.30 -0.58 1.73
C ASN A 480 29.12 -1.09 0.30
N GLY A 481 28.79 -0.24 -0.65
CA GLY A 481 28.72 -0.61 -2.09
C GLY A 481 27.33 -0.47 -2.71
N GLY A 482 26.34 0.01 -1.95
CA GLY A 482 25.01 0.30 -2.49
C GLY A 482 24.99 1.50 -3.44
N ILE A 483 24.01 1.50 -4.34
CA ILE A 483 23.70 2.64 -5.21
C ILE A 483 22.51 3.38 -4.64
N PHE A 484 22.67 4.67 -4.35
CA PHE A 484 21.60 5.54 -3.84
C PHE A 484 21.22 6.59 -4.87
N VAL A 485 19.93 6.77 -5.10
CA VAL A 485 19.39 7.80 -6.00
C VAL A 485 18.44 8.68 -5.20
N THR A 486 18.63 9.98 -5.25
CA THR A 486 17.66 10.95 -4.73
C THR A 486 17.50 12.13 -5.67
N THR A 487 16.50 12.98 -5.42
CA THR A 487 16.14 14.03 -6.37
C THR A 487 16.13 15.40 -5.69
N TYR A 488 15.83 16.41 -6.47
CA TYR A 488 15.54 17.77 -6.02
C TYR A 488 14.68 17.79 -4.77
N PHE A 489 14.80 18.85 -4.00
CA PHE A 489 14.03 19.11 -2.78
C PHE A 489 14.12 18.00 -1.71
N SER A 490 15.21 17.24 -1.73
CA SER A 490 15.50 16.21 -0.73
C SER A 490 16.38 16.74 0.38
N GLY A 491 16.18 16.25 1.63
CA GLY A 491 16.99 16.61 2.79
C GLY A 491 16.88 18.06 3.22
N MET A 492 15.71 18.66 3.04
CA MET A 492 15.43 20.05 3.41
C MET A 492 15.14 20.22 4.90
N ALA A 493 14.44 19.25 5.51
CA ALA A 493 13.94 19.32 6.88
C ALA A 493 14.21 18.04 7.68
N ASP A 494 14.22 18.17 9.00
CA ASP A 494 14.27 17.06 9.96
C ASP A 494 12.86 16.49 10.26
N GLU A 495 12.77 15.51 11.14
CA GLU A 495 11.51 14.86 11.51
C GLU A 495 10.50 15.74 12.21
N THR A 496 10.86 16.96 12.59
CA THR A 496 9.96 17.97 13.18
C THR A 496 9.51 19.02 12.17
N ASP A 497 9.91 18.84 10.89
CA ASP A 497 9.70 19.77 9.78
C ASP A 497 10.48 21.10 9.95
N LEU A 498 11.60 21.08 10.66
CA LEU A 498 12.53 22.20 10.71
C LEU A 498 13.62 22.04 9.64
N CYS A 499 13.81 23.07 8.84
CA CYS A 499 14.88 23.08 7.85
C CYS A 499 16.26 22.91 8.50
N PHE A 500 17.08 22.07 7.91
CA PHE A 500 18.49 21.96 8.29
C PHE A 500 19.21 23.30 8.09
N THR A 501 20.13 23.59 8.96
CA THR A 501 20.97 24.80 8.87
C THR A 501 22.42 24.43 8.59
N GLY A 502 23.07 25.14 7.69
CA GLY A 502 24.47 24.91 7.30
C GLY A 502 24.56 23.95 6.09
N HIS A 503 25.04 22.75 6.31
CA HIS A 503 25.24 21.79 5.20
C HIS A 503 24.11 20.79 5.09
N HIS A 504 23.83 20.34 3.86
CA HIS A 504 22.92 19.25 3.62
C HIS A 504 23.42 17.96 4.30
N PRO A 505 22.56 17.17 4.99
CA PRO A 505 23.01 16.00 5.76
C PRO A 505 23.75 14.93 4.92
N LEU A 506 23.48 14.84 3.65
CA LEU A 506 24.13 13.91 2.71
C LEU A 506 25.08 14.60 1.71
N GLU A 507 25.49 15.87 1.95
CA GLU A 507 26.33 16.65 1.04
C GLU A 507 27.57 15.87 0.58
N ASP A 508 28.29 15.20 1.50
CA ASP A 508 29.48 14.43 1.17
C ASP A 508 29.17 13.14 0.38
N VAL A 509 28.03 12.52 0.67
CA VAL A 509 27.60 11.28 -0.03
C VAL A 509 27.14 11.62 -1.45
N LEU A 510 26.34 12.69 -1.61
CA LEU A 510 25.81 13.12 -2.91
C LEU A 510 26.87 13.86 -3.75
N GLY A 511 27.85 14.48 -3.08
CA GLY A 511 28.88 15.28 -3.75
C GLY A 511 28.33 16.59 -4.35
N VAL A 512 27.22 17.12 -3.78
CA VAL A 512 26.49 18.27 -4.30
C VAL A 512 26.29 19.30 -3.20
N ILE A 513 26.51 20.57 -3.51
CA ILE A 513 26.17 21.71 -2.67
C ILE A 513 24.94 22.37 -3.29
N GLN A 514 23.82 22.36 -2.57
CA GLN A 514 22.59 23.04 -2.95
C GLN A 514 22.73 24.54 -2.70
N GLU A 515 22.38 25.36 -3.68
CA GLU A 515 22.46 26.83 -3.56
C GLU A 515 21.07 27.46 -3.54
N GLU A 516 20.26 27.19 -4.58
CA GLU A 516 18.99 27.87 -4.79
C GLU A 516 17.98 26.95 -5.49
N ILE A 517 16.69 27.21 -5.28
CA ILE A 517 15.60 26.44 -5.92
C ILE A 517 14.83 27.35 -6.84
N ASP A 518 14.78 27.02 -8.12
CA ASP A 518 13.90 27.63 -9.12
C ASP A 518 12.67 26.72 -9.35
N ALA A 519 11.49 27.32 -9.35
CA ALA A 519 10.23 26.64 -9.64
C ALA A 519 9.56 27.30 -10.87
N PRO A 520 10.13 27.10 -12.07
CA PRO A 520 9.72 27.81 -13.26
C PRO A 520 8.27 27.47 -13.66
N SER A 521 7.57 28.44 -14.24
CA SER A 521 6.33 28.17 -14.93
C SER A 521 6.58 27.46 -16.26
N GLU A 522 5.55 26.84 -16.84
CA GLU A 522 5.65 26.09 -18.10
C GLU A 522 6.23 26.90 -19.27
N GLU A 523 6.12 28.26 -19.24
CA GLU A 523 6.69 29.14 -20.28
C GLU A 523 8.22 29.27 -20.19
N PHE A 524 8.82 28.92 -19.04
CA PHE A 524 10.26 29.07 -18.76
C PHE A 524 10.96 27.72 -18.49
N GLU A 525 10.39 26.62 -18.99
CA GLU A 525 11.01 25.30 -18.87
C GLU A 525 12.46 25.31 -19.37
N ASN A 526 13.37 24.70 -18.60
CA ASN A 526 14.74 24.48 -18.99
C ASN A 526 14.87 23.13 -19.74
N GLN A 527 16.02 22.82 -20.25
CA GLN A 527 16.35 21.55 -20.89
C GLN A 527 17.76 21.11 -20.55
N PHE A 528 18.02 19.84 -20.74
CA PHE A 528 19.32 19.22 -20.58
C PHE A 528 19.49 18.01 -21.50
N ALA A 529 20.73 17.64 -21.80
CA ALA A 529 21.03 16.44 -22.57
C ALA A 529 21.52 15.33 -21.63
N TYR A 530 21.02 14.10 -21.82
CA TYR A 530 21.48 12.90 -21.13
C TYR A 530 21.55 11.72 -22.12
N ALA A 531 22.66 10.96 -22.12
CA ALA A 531 22.90 9.84 -23.02
C ALA A 531 22.63 10.19 -24.53
N GLY A 532 22.90 11.42 -24.94
CA GLY A 532 22.75 11.90 -26.32
C GLY A 532 21.32 12.24 -26.72
N GLN A 533 20.38 12.32 -25.81
CA GLN A 533 19.00 12.75 -26.01
C GLN A 533 18.71 14.02 -25.21
N GLU A 534 17.82 14.89 -25.71
CA GLU A 534 17.36 16.07 -25.01
C GLU A 534 16.12 15.78 -24.18
N TYR A 535 16.08 16.31 -22.94
CA TYR A 535 14.98 16.19 -21.99
C TYR A 535 14.60 17.55 -21.41
N ARG A 536 13.41 17.64 -20.84
CA ARG A 536 12.96 18.86 -20.17
C ARG A 536 13.31 18.82 -18.68
N ALA A 537 13.79 19.95 -18.18
CA ALA A 537 13.81 20.27 -16.77
C ALA A 537 12.63 21.21 -16.50
N GLN A 538 11.68 20.76 -15.69
CA GLN A 538 10.39 21.42 -15.52
C GLN A 538 10.00 21.46 -14.03
N ARG A 539 9.10 22.38 -13.68
CA ARG A 539 8.45 22.48 -12.37
C ARG A 539 9.38 22.71 -11.16
N MET A 540 10.42 21.92 -11.01
CA MET A 540 11.44 22.04 -9.96
C MET A 540 12.81 21.93 -10.59
N CYS A 541 13.63 22.95 -10.41
CA CYS A 541 15.02 23.04 -10.88
C CYS A 541 15.90 23.59 -9.76
N GLU A 542 16.85 22.81 -9.29
CA GLU A 542 17.82 23.29 -8.29
C GLU A 542 19.08 23.79 -8.97
N ILE A 543 19.62 24.87 -8.40
CA ILE A 543 20.90 25.44 -8.81
C ILE A 543 21.94 24.89 -7.85
N ASP A 544 22.70 23.93 -8.34
CA ASP A 544 23.62 23.14 -7.54
C ASP A 544 25.06 23.31 -8.01
N HIS A 545 25.99 22.96 -7.14
CA HIS A 545 27.40 22.89 -7.43
C HIS A 545 27.98 21.52 -7.10
N ALA A 546 28.63 20.89 -8.09
CA ALA A 546 29.34 19.64 -7.85
C ALA A 546 30.61 19.88 -7.04
N LYS A 547 30.83 19.06 -5.98
CA LYS A 547 32.08 19.02 -5.20
C LYS A 547 33.21 18.42 -6.04
N GLU A 548 34.45 18.70 -5.68
CA GLU A 548 35.62 18.10 -6.32
C GLU A 548 35.54 16.56 -6.27
N GLY A 549 35.66 15.91 -7.43
CA GLY A 549 35.57 14.47 -7.59
C GLY A 549 34.19 13.95 -7.97
N THR A 550 33.14 14.78 -7.89
CA THR A 550 31.80 14.41 -8.36
C THR A 550 31.73 14.54 -9.86
N GLU A 551 31.23 13.50 -10.51
CA GLU A 551 31.00 13.48 -11.96
C GLU A 551 29.68 14.15 -12.31
N VAL A 552 29.73 15.16 -13.18
CA VAL A 552 28.55 15.83 -13.73
C VAL A 552 28.16 15.12 -15.03
N LEU A 553 27.04 14.42 -15.02
CA LEU A 553 26.55 13.63 -16.17
C LEU A 553 25.69 14.47 -17.12
N SER A 554 25.07 15.54 -16.60
CA SER A 554 24.24 16.45 -17.37
C SER A 554 24.18 17.82 -16.72
N VAL A 555 23.98 18.87 -17.53
CA VAL A 555 23.86 20.27 -17.10
C VAL A 555 22.64 20.93 -17.73
N TYR A 556 22.12 21.98 -17.08
CA TYR A 556 21.12 22.87 -17.71
C TYR A 556 21.67 23.56 -18.94
N GLU A 557 20.89 23.71 -19.99
CA GLU A 557 21.29 24.33 -21.24
C GLU A 557 20.78 25.75 -21.41
N ARG A 558 19.81 26.16 -20.59
CA ARG A 558 19.16 27.47 -20.71
C ARG A 558 19.17 28.22 -19.39
N ASP A 559 18.68 29.48 -19.47
CA ASP A 559 18.58 30.40 -18.34
C ASP A 559 19.95 30.85 -17.77
N PHE A 560 19.93 31.68 -16.71
CA PHE A 560 21.13 32.24 -16.11
C PHE A 560 22.01 31.18 -15.41
N TYR A 561 21.42 30.03 -15.07
CA TYR A 561 22.10 28.87 -14.48
C TYR A 561 22.47 27.79 -15.48
N ALA A 562 22.50 28.12 -16.79
CA ALA A 562 23.01 27.19 -17.81
C ALA A 562 24.44 26.76 -17.46
N GLY A 563 24.70 25.45 -17.49
CA GLY A 563 25.97 24.85 -17.06
C GLY A 563 25.99 24.33 -15.63
N CYS A 564 25.00 24.66 -14.78
CA CYS A 564 24.84 24.02 -13.46
C CYS A 564 24.40 22.57 -13.64
N PRO A 565 24.82 21.66 -12.71
CA PRO A 565 24.49 20.23 -12.78
C PRO A 565 22.99 19.97 -12.74
N VAL A 566 22.52 19.01 -13.55
CA VAL A 566 21.17 18.44 -13.47
C VAL A 566 21.24 17.00 -12.97
N VAL A 567 22.22 16.23 -13.47
CA VAL A 567 22.45 14.86 -13.04
C VAL A 567 23.91 14.72 -12.61
N THR A 568 24.10 14.31 -11.39
CA THR A 568 25.45 14.03 -10.86
C THR A 568 25.57 12.58 -10.38
N ARG A 569 26.82 12.13 -10.33
CA ARG A 569 27.22 10.85 -9.74
C ARG A 569 28.43 11.07 -8.85
N ASN A 570 28.31 10.73 -7.61
CA ASN A 570 29.45 10.74 -6.67
C ASN A 570 29.81 9.33 -6.24
N ARG A 571 31.11 9.05 -6.12
CA ARG A 571 31.63 7.84 -5.50
C ARG A 571 31.86 8.08 -4.03
N PHE A 572 31.26 7.25 -3.19
CA PHE A 572 31.43 7.33 -1.76
C PHE A 572 31.66 5.93 -1.18
N GLY A 573 32.83 5.73 -0.52
CA GLY A 573 33.21 4.39 -0.09
C GLY A 573 33.36 3.42 -1.26
N LYS A 574 32.57 2.33 -1.25
CA LYS A 574 32.51 1.33 -2.33
C LYS A 574 31.36 1.54 -3.31
N GLY A 575 30.40 2.38 -2.97
CA GLY A 575 29.18 2.61 -3.74
C GLY A 575 29.14 3.94 -4.48
N GLU A 576 27.98 4.26 -4.99
CA GLU A 576 27.71 5.46 -5.77
C GLU A 576 26.41 6.13 -5.30
N ALA A 577 26.38 7.45 -5.35
CA ALA A 577 25.16 8.23 -5.11
C ALA A 577 24.87 9.12 -6.31
N TYR A 578 23.60 9.18 -6.69
CA TYR A 578 23.11 10.03 -7.77
C TYR A 578 22.18 11.10 -7.23
N TYR A 579 22.31 12.29 -7.76
CA TYR A 579 21.41 13.40 -7.49
C TYR A 579 20.80 13.92 -8.79
N LEU A 580 19.47 14.06 -8.80
CA LEU A 580 18.69 14.60 -9.91
C LEU A 580 18.16 15.97 -9.51
N ALA A 581 18.80 17.04 -9.94
CA ALA A 581 18.50 18.42 -9.54
C ALA A 581 17.23 18.98 -10.16
N ALA A 582 16.59 18.26 -11.09
CA ALA A 582 15.37 18.73 -11.76
C ALA A 582 14.28 17.64 -11.85
N GLU A 583 13.04 18.10 -11.78
CA GLU A 583 11.91 17.26 -12.21
C GLU A 583 11.95 17.12 -13.74
N SER A 584 11.75 15.89 -14.22
CA SER A 584 11.74 15.57 -15.63
C SER A 584 10.70 14.50 -15.97
N ASP A 585 10.54 14.22 -17.23
CA ASP A 585 9.53 13.28 -17.72
C ASP A 585 9.95 11.81 -17.60
N LEU A 586 8.98 10.93 -17.84
CA LEU A 586 9.20 9.48 -17.78
C LEU A 586 10.21 8.98 -18.81
N ALA A 587 10.39 9.70 -19.95
CA ALA A 587 11.37 9.30 -20.96
C ALA A 587 12.80 9.43 -20.43
N PHE A 588 13.07 10.51 -19.68
CA PHE A 588 14.32 10.66 -18.96
C PHE A 588 14.51 9.58 -17.88
N LEU A 589 13.49 9.33 -17.03
CA LEU A 589 13.59 8.34 -15.98
C LEU A 589 13.88 6.93 -16.53
N ARG A 590 13.30 6.56 -17.68
CA ARG A 590 13.61 5.30 -18.38
C ARG A 590 15.07 5.19 -18.81
N ALA A 591 15.62 6.25 -19.39
CA ALA A 591 17.01 6.28 -19.80
C ALA A 591 17.94 6.22 -18.58
N PHE A 592 17.69 7.09 -17.59
CA PHE A 592 18.48 7.17 -16.37
C PHE A 592 18.50 5.85 -15.59
N TYR A 593 17.34 5.28 -15.29
CA TYR A 593 17.29 4.00 -14.56
C TYR A 593 17.81 2.83 -15.39
N GLY A 594 17.70 2.87 -16.71
CA GLY A 594 18.35 1.88 -17.57
C GLY A 594 19.85 1.77 -17.30
N ASP A 595 20.55 2.92 -17.27
CA ASP A 595 21.97 2.99 -16.95
C ASP A 595 22.28 2.60 -15.49
N VAL A 596 21.42 2.99 -14.56
CA VAL A 596 21.57 2.66 -13.12
C VAL A 596 21.40 1.15 -12.89
N PHE A 597 20.43 0.50 -13.53
CA PHE A 597 20.22 -0.95 -13.43
C PHE A 597 21.42 -1.74 -13.98
N GLU A 598 21.96 -1.32 -15.13
CA GLU A 598 23.16 -1.95 -15.69
C GLU A 598 24.34 -1.86 -14.71
N ARG A 599 24.55 -0.70 -14.08
CA ARG A 599 25.61 -0.50 -13.08
C ARG A 599 25.38 -1.28 -11.80
N ALA A 600 24.13 -1.38 -11.35
CA ALA A 600 23.76 -2.19 -10.19
C ALA A 600 23.78 -3.68 -10.48
N GLY A 601 23.96 -4.11 -11.73
CA GLY A 601 23.87 -5.52 -12.14
C GLY A 601 22.45 -6.08 -12.02
N LEU A 602 21.43 -5.23 -12.02
CA LEU A 602 20.03 -5.63 -11.88
C LEU A 602 19.46 -6.03 -13.25
N LYS A 603 18.84 -7.20 -13.27
CA LYS A 603 18.17 -7.77 -14.45
C LYS A 603 16.82 -8.33 -14.07
N ASN A 604 15.90 -8.34 -15.03
CA ASN A 604 14.63 -9.05 -14.82
C ASN A 604 14.83 -10.57 -14.92
N ALA A 605 13.86 -11.32 -14.42
CA ALA A 605 13.95 -12.78 -14.32
C ALA A 605 14.14 -13.52 -15.65
N LEU A 606 13.79 -12.90 -16.78
CA LEU A 606 13.96 -13.44 -18.13
C LEU A 606 15.30 -13.04 -18.78
N ASP A 607 16.04 -12.10 -18.19
CA ASP A 607 17.28 -11.51 -18.73
C ASP A 607 17.12 -11.02 -20.20
N THR A 608 16.01 -10.33 -20.48
CA THR A 608 15.69 -9.83 -21.83
C THR A 608 14.98 -8.48 -21.78
N GLU A 609 14.97 -7.76 -22.91
CA GLU A 609 14.14 -6.56 -23.04
C GLU A 609 12.67 -6.92 -23.13
N LEU A 610 11.83 -6.19 -22.38
CA LEU A 610 10.39 -6.41 -22.34
C LEU A 610 9.67 -5.46 -23.30
N PRO A 611 8.70 -5.96 -24.08
CA PRO A 611 7.81 -5.11 -24.87
C PRO A 611 7.02 -4.15 -23.98
N CYS A 612 6.70 -2.97 -24.50
CA CYS A 612 5.88 -1.99 -23.78
C CYS A 612 4.57 -2.62 -23.27
N GLY A 613 4.29 -2.47 -21.98
CA GLY A 613 3.11 -3.00 -21.31
C GLY A 613 3.21 -4.47 -20.90
N VAL A 614 4.39 -5.06 -21.04
CA VAL A 614 4.73 -6.36 -20.45
C VAL A 614 5.61 -6.14 -19.24
N THR A 615 5.35 -6.89 -18.17
CA THR A 615 6.22 -6.94 -16.99
C THR A 615 6.46 -8.37 -16.54
N VAL A 616 7.47 -8.54 -15.71
CA VAL A 616 7.90 -9.84 -15.17
C VAL A 616 8.08 -9.72 -13.67
N THR A 617 7.64 -10.75 -12.95
CA THR A 617 7.77 -10.84 -11.49
C THR A 617 8.15 -12.27 -11.12
N GLU A 618 9.03 -12.46 -10.14
CA GLU A 618 9.51 -13.77 -9.72
C GLU A 618 9.17 -14.06 -8.26
N ARG A 619 8.72 -15.29 -7.97
CA ARG A 619 8.64 -15.83 -6.60
C ARG A 619 9.60 -17.00 -6.46
N ILE A 620 10.49 -16.96 -5.46
CA ILE A 620 11.50 -17.98 -5.19
C ILE A 620 11.24 -18.67 -3.85
N CYS A 621 11.71 -19.91 -3.68
CA CYS A 621 11.60 -20.60 -2.40
C CYS A 621 12.37 -19.83 -1.32
N ALA A 622 11.76 -19.57 -0.18
CA ALA A 622 12.34 -18.80 0.92
C ALA A 622 13.66 -19.40 1.44
N ASP A 623 13.75 -20.74 1.49
CA ASP A 623 14.96 -21.47 1.91
C ASP A 623 16.12 -21.35 0.91
N GLN A 624 15.89 -20.81 -0.28
CA GLN A 624 16.86 -20.63 -1.36
C GLN A 624 17.12 -19.14 -1.65
N ALA A 625 16.52 -18.24 -0.87
CA ALA A 625 16.87 -16.82 -0.93
C ALA A 625 18.35 -16.70 -0.50
N PRO A 626 19.25 -16.12 -1.34
CA PRO A 626 20.66 -16.02 -1.00
C PRO A 626 20.82 -15.25 0.32
N ALA A 627 21.59 -15.82 1.23
CA ALA A 627 22.06 -15.06 2.39
C ALA A 627 22.88 -13.87 1.87
N ASP A 628 22.74 -12.72 2.50
CA ASP A 628 23.37 -11.47 2.09
C ASP A 628 24.85 -11.66 1.73
N GLY A 629 25.21 -11.47 0.47
CA GLY A 629 26.61 -11.38 0.00
C GLY A 629 27.07 -12.38 -1.05
N ASP A 630 26.35 -13.44 -1.37
CA ASP A 630 26.79 -14.39 -2.38
C ASP A 630 26.25 -14.06 -3.78
N ALA A 631 27.14 -13.58 -4.65
CA ALA A 631 26.85 -13.21 -6.04
C ALA A 631 26.87 -14.39 -7.02
N GLU A 632 26.93 -15.64 -6.55
CA GLU A 632 26.84 -16.80 -7.43
C GLU A 632 25.39 -17.20 -7.63
N THR A 633 24.94 -17.01 -8.87
CA THR A 633 23.64 -17.44 -9.40
C THR A 633 23.51 -18.97 -9.35
N GLU A 634 23.29 -19.53 -8.15
CA GLU A 634 22.67 -20.85 -8.09
C GLU A 634 21.27 -20.77 -8.66
N LYS A 635 20.92 -21.71 -9.52
CA LYS A 635 19.63 -21.82 -10.20
C LYS A 635 18.53 -22.07 -9.15
N HIS A 636 17.98 -20.98 -8.59
CA HIS A 636 16.87 -21.06 -7.63
C HIS A 636 15.65 -21.69 -8.32
N LYS A 637 14.94 -22.57 -7.65
CA LYS A 637 13.61 -22.99 -8.07
C LYS A 637 12.65 -21.81 -7.85
N GLY A 638 12.44 -21.02 -8.89
CA GLY A 638 11.54 -19.87 -8.89
C GLY A 638 10.43 -20.04 -9.92
N VAL A 639 9.33 -19.38 -9.67
CA VAL A 639 8.19 -19.25 -10.57
C VAL A 639 8.13 -17.83 -11.10
N VAL A 640 8.14 -17.69 -12.41
CA VAL A 640 8.16 -16.39 -13.09
C VAL A 640 6.82 -16.13 -13.73
N PHE A 641 6.22 -14.99 -13.38
CA PHE A 641 4.98 -14.49 -13.98
C PHE A 641 5.33 -13.49 -15.08
N VAL A 642 4.84 -13.73 -16.30
CA VAL A 642 4.99 -12.81 -17.43
C VAL A 642 3.61 -12.29 -17.79
N MET A 643 3.41 -10.99 -17.66
CA MET A 643 2.08 -10.37 -17.71
C MET A 643 2.00 -9.33 -18.83
N ASN A 644 1.02 -9.47 -19.72
CA ASN A 644 0.72 -8.52 -20.79
C ASN A 644 -0.52 -7.69 -20.45
N PHE A 645 -0.33 -6.39 -20.20
CA PHE A 645 -1.41 -5.44 -19.91
C PHE A 645 -1.94 -4.70 -21.16
N LYS A 646 -1.51 -5.09 -22.36
CA LYS A 646 -2.05 -4.53 -23.61
C LYS A 646 -3.29 -5.28 -24.06
N ASN A 647 -4.20 -4.54 -24.67
CA ASN A 647 -5.36 -5.10 -25.40
C ASN A 647 -4.97 -5.60 -26.80
N ALA A 648 -3.82 -6.26 -26.88
CA ALA A 648 -3.29 -6.85 -28.12
C ALA A 648 -2.30 -7.95 -27.76
N PRO A 649 -2.14 -8.97 -28.63
CA PRO A 649 -1.07 -9.95 -28.47
C PRO A 649 0.31 -9.30 -28.51
N VAL A 650 1.25 -9.84 -27.73
CA VAL A 650 2.67 -9.44 -27.72
C VAL A 650 3.56 -10.65 -27.80
N CYS A 651 4.77 -10.46 -28.32
CA CYS A 651 5.82 -11.49 -28.33
C CYS A 651 7.00 -10.98 -27.49
N VAL A 652 7.45 -11.77 -26.53
CA VAL A 652 8.68 -11.55 -25.77
C VAL A 652 9.75 -12.42 -26.39
N ASP A 653 10.76 -11.79 -26.96
CA ASP A 653 11.87 -12.46 -27.64
C ASP A 653 13.09 -12.63 -26.69
N GLY A 654 13.94 -13.59 -26.95
CA GLY A 654 15.23 -13.76 -26.28
C GLY A 654 15.17 -14.40 -24.89
N ILE A 655 14.05 -15.00 -24.51
CA ILE A 655 13.79 -15.48 -23.12
C ILE A 655 14.59 -16.72 -22.69
N GLY A 656 15.40 -17.36 -23.51
CA GLY A 656 16.00 -18.63 -23.16
C GLY A 656 14.98 -19.79 -23.20
N ARG A 657 15.19 -20.84 -22.36
CA ARG A 657 14.31 -22.02 -22.30
C ARG A 657 13.51 -22.07 -21.01
N TRP A 658 12.19 -22.10 -21.14
CA TRP A 658 11.25 -22.09 -20.04
C TRP A 658 10.13 -23.10 -20.27
N THR A 659 9.54 -23.61 -19.17
CA THR A 659 8.34 -24.47 -19.24
C THR A 659 7.17 -23.72 -18.64
N ASP A 660 6.05 -23.68 -19.34
CA ASP A 660 4.79 -23.21 -18.74
C ASP A 660 4.36 -24.15 -17.64
N ALA A 661 4.24 -23.64 -16.44
CA ALA A 661 4.01 -24.44 -15.23
C ALA A 661 2.62 -25.12 -15.21
N GLU A 662 1.67 -24.61 -15.98
CA GLU A 662 0.30 -25.10 -16.02
C GLU A 662 0.05 -26.07 -17.17
N SER A 663 0.59 -25.79 -18.35
CA SER A 663 0.38 -26.61 -19.56
C SER A 663 1.50 -27.59 -19.88
N GLY A 664 2.69 -27.40 -19.27
CA GLY A 664 3.91 -28.14 -19.62
C GLY A 664 4.50 -27.77 -20.98
N THR A 665 4.00 -26.73 -21.63
CA THR A 665 4.52 -26.24 -22.90
C THR A 665 5.93 -25.67 -22.72
N VAL A 666 6.88 -26.11 -23.55
CA VAL A 666 8.25 -25.59 -23.55
C VAL A 666 8.36 -24.44 -24.53
N TYR A 667 8.80 -23.29 -24.03
CA TYR A 667 9.16 -22.13 -24.83
C TYR A 667 10.67 -22.06 -25.02
N GLU A 668 11.10 -21.84 -26.25
CA GLU A 668 12.51 -21.65 -26.58
C GLU A 668 12.65 -20.31 -27.33
N ARG A 669 13.33 -19.36 -26.73
CA ARG A 669 13.61 -18.01 -27.27
C ARG A 669 12.43 -17.06 -27.41
N LYS A 670 11.18 -17.54 -27.46
CA LYS A 670 10.00 -16.71 -27.66
C LYS A 670 8.85 -17.15 -26.78
N LEU A 671 8.13 -16.15 -26.23
CA LEU A 671 6.86 -16.33 -25.54
C LEU A 671 5.81 -15.41 -26.19
N GLU A 672 4.74 -15.99 -26.69
CA GLU A 672 3.59 -15.25 -27.20
C GLU A 672 2.52 -15.17 -26.12
N LEU A 673 2.06 -13.97 -25.80
CA LEU A 673 0.97 -13.69 -24.87
C LEU A 673 -0.17 -13.03 -25.62
N GLY A 674 -1.40 -13.52 -25.42
CA GLY A 674 -2.61 -12.86 -25.89
C GLY A 674 -2.86 -11.52 -25.16
N ALA A 675 -3.90 -10.80 -25.57
CA ALA A 675 -4.35 -9.60 -24.89
C ALA A 675 -4.76 -9.93 -23.44
N PHE A 676 -4.29 -9.13 -22.47
CA PHE A 676 -4.57 -9.29 -21.04
C PHE A 676 -4.29 -10.72 -20.53
N GLN A 677 -3.15 -11.27 -20.88
CA GLN A 677 -2.76 -12.64 -20.51
C GLN A 677 -1.57 -12.66 -19.57
N CYS A 678 -1.54 -13.64 -18.68
CA CYS A 678 -0.43 -14.01 -17.81
C CYS A 678 0.00 -15.44 -18.07
N ALA A 679 1.30 -15.66 -18.35
CA ALA A 679 1.95 -16.95 -18.33
C ALA A 679 2.71 -17.14 -17.02
N VAL A 680 2.74 -18.38 -16.51
CA VAL A 680 3.46 -18.80 -15.32
C VAL A 680 4.54 -19.77 -15.74
N LEU A 681 5.80 -19.42 -15.57
CA LEU A 681 6.94 -20.14 -16.11
C LEU A 681 7.81 -20.73 -15.00
N GLU A 682 8.30 -21.92 -15.23
CA GLU A 682 9.37 -22.56 -14.42
C GLU A 682 10.64 -22.64 -15.25
N ARG A 683 11.78 -22.34 -14.62
CA ARG A 683 13.10 -22.55 -15.25
C ARG A 683 13.37 -24.05 -15.34
N GLN A 684 13.70 -24.56 -16.51
CA GLN A 684 14.18 -25.95 -16.60
C GLN A 684 15.58 -26.06 -15.96
N ALA A 685 15.75 -27.06 -15.09
CA ALA A 685 17.09 -27.51 -14.71
C ALA A 685 17.79 -28.04 -15.97
N ASP A 686 19.01 -27.55 -16.27
CA ASP A 686 19.82 -28.07 -17.38
C ASP A 686 20.25 -29.51 -17.13
#